data_12926ec9f92dab5d3091dffecd208411
#
_entry.id   12926ec9f92dab5d3091dffecd208411
#
_cell.length_a   1.000
_cell.length_b   1.000
_cell.length_c   1.000
_cell.angle_alpha   90.00
_cell.angle_beta   90.00
_cell.angle_gamma   90.00
#
_symmetry.space_group_name_H-M   'P 1'
#
loop_
_entity.id
_entity.type
_entity.pdbx_description
1 polymer ?
#
loop_
_entity_poly.entity_id
_entity_poly.type
_entity_poly.pdbx_seq_one_letter_code
_entity_poly.pdbx_strand_id
1 'polypeptide(L)'
;MLSTSKKVRLITLFFIILITLVPLAAASQLCASPSTSTGQPITFQTKNLKLLLSENGQLLALINPATGKNYLPAGEKAPLLQVRLANTWLQPVKATLEQKSGLITLSYPAPASNLKARIKVTSHQTHLTFRLIDLTQKDAVNAVIWGPYPTTINQTIGEVVGVVRNYEYAIGLQTINPKTIGGLLKQEGGTDDSRGTTAIPQPYGSSLQAYSLDRSRPRLVSVWNGQYPDMPVPPIPGETTVGSAIALFGCPEKEVLDHIEAIELTEGLPHPTINGIWAKKSPETGRAYLISDFNEQNIDEMLDYTEQAGLMSLYHEGPFLTWGHFILNPELFPSGRAGLRLCAEKAARRGLRLGVHTLTNFITTNDPYVTPVPDRRLAETGASIITADISATDTEIPVESDKYFKNLKPSTLHAARLGEEIIRFRDVTPNPPYKLLDCQRGAFGTRASAHTRGERIAMLLDYPYQTLFPNFELQQEIASQLGRFLNETGVSHIDFDGHEGCLASGEGEYAMEAFADKVYRETDHTLVNGSSRSGHYYWHINHYLNWGEPWYGGFRESQADYRFQNQKFYERNYLPHMLGWFLLTANTTAEDIEWMMARAAGYQAGFALVARYESLKKNPETPRLLSLIKLWQEASREKIFSTEQLERLKDPENDFHLEKENGVWKLFPFLKFKFEHTRKLLQPGQPAYSEWTFSNQEQEQPLAFVLTVTGPEGQVKDPWLELDGYYRLDLPGTYEAGSSIVSDGKTIKVYNRKGNFLKEVALSRPVPELKTGPHQLRFDCRFPQQAELSVRLVIKIKGQPEIIKR
;
A
#
# COMPACT_ATOMS: atom_id res chain seq x y z
N MET A 1 6.24 17.61 14.90
CA MET A 1 6.86 18.25 16.08
C MET A 1 7.47 17.21 16.97
N LEU A 2 8.73 17.45 17.32
CA LEU A 2 9.56 16.75 18.30
C LEU A 2 10.11 15.35 17.95
N SER A 3 11.33 15.45 17.40
CA SER A 3 12.39 14.44 17.39
C SER A 3 12.96 14.25 18.79
N THR A 4 13.21 13.01 19.20
CA THR A 4 14.24 12.70 20.19
C THR A 4 15.00 11.45 19.76
N SER A 5 16.18 11.67 19.20
CA SER A 5 17.19 10.63 19.01
C SER A 5 17.78 10.24 20.38
N LYS A 6 17.73 8.96 20.74
CA LYS A 6 18.56 8.41 21.82
C LYS A 6 19.69 7.57 21.23
N LYS A 7 20.93 8.09 21.38
CA LYS A 7 22.17 7.36 21.17
C LYS A 7 22.24 6.20 22.17
N VAL A 8 22.40 5.00 21.67
CA VAL A 8 22.77 3.82 22.48
C VAL A 8 24.28 3.68 22.41
N ARG A 9 24.93 3.84 23.56
CA ARG A 9 26.37 3.51 23.74
C ARG A 9 26.52 2.00 23.88
N LEU A 10 27.38 1.44 23.06
CA LEU A 10 27.85 0.05 23.15
C LEU A 10 28.82 -0.05 24.34
N ILE A 11 28.47 -0.83 25.36
CA ILE A 11 29.36 -1.24 26.43
C ILE A 11 29.73 -2.70 26.17
N THR A 12 30.99 -2.91 25.80
CA THR A 12 31.58 -4.23 25.63
C THR A 12 31.96 -4.77 27.02
N LEU A 13 31.30 -5.81 27.50
CA LEU A 13 31.68 -6.55 28.71
C LEU A 13 32.39 -7.84 28.29
N PHE A 14 33.69 -7.94 28.63
CA PHE A 14 34.45 -9.17 28.59
C PHE A 14 34.03 -10.09 29.74
N PHE A 15 33.54 -11.29 29.46
CA PHE A 15 33.43 -12.36 30.44
C PHE A 15 34.53 -13.39 30.22
N ILE A 16 35.38 -13.54 31.24
CA ILE A 16 36.37 -14.61 31.36
C ILE A 16 35.62 -15.87 31.80
N ILE A 17 35.66 -16.91 30.99
CA ILE A 17 35.11 -18.23 31.35
C ILE A 17 36.21 -19.08 31.99
N LEU A 18 36.02 -19.39 33.26
CA LEU A 18 36.80 -20.33 33.99
C LEU A 18 36.30 -21.74 33.70
N ILE A 19 37.10 -22.57 33.05
CA ILE A 19 36.80 -23.98 32.76
C ILE A 19 37.12 -24.81 33.99
N THR A 20 36.07 -25.34 34.65
CA THR A 20 36.23 -26.43 35.62
C THR A 20 35.82 -27.78 35.00
N LEU A 21 36.78 -28.66 34.88
CA LEU A 21 36.59 -30.06 34.46
C LEU A 21 35.81 -30.86 35.52
N VAL A 22 34.66 -31.44 35.11
CA VAL A 22 33.97 -32.49 35.88
C VAL A 22 33.89 -33.73 34.99
N PRO A 23 34.18 -34.93 35.49
CA PRO A 23 34.31 -36.15 34.65
C PRO A 23 32.94 -36.65 34.16
N LEU A 24 32.92 -37.08 32.90
CA LEU A 24 31.83 -37.71 32.20
C LEU A 24 31.53 -39.06 32.81
N ALA A 25 30.34 -39.22 33.44
CA ALA A 25 29.74 -40.55 33.64
C ALA A 25 28.86 -40.83 32.41
N ALA A 26 29.23 -41.90 31.69
CA ALA A 26 28.50 -42.38 30.53
C ALA A 26 27.12 -42.91 30.95
N ALA A 27 26.06 -42.15 30.69
CA ALA A 27 24.70 -42.66 30.66
C ALA A 27 24.36 -43.00 29.19
N SER A 28 24.26 -44.27 28.90
CA SER A 28 23.74 -44.80 27.63
C SER A 28 22.26 -44.37 27.45
N GLN A 29 22.02 -43.28 26.74
CA GLN A 29 20.68 -43.01 26.22
C GLN A 29 20.42 -43.94 25.03
N LEU A 30 19.48 -44.82 25.22
CA LEU A 30 18.84 -45.58 24.16
C LEU A 30 18.29 -44.56 23.12
N CYS A 31 18.90 -44.51 21.94
CA CYS A 31 18.32 -43.93 20.75
C CYS A 31 16.99 -44.66 20.48
N ALA A 32 15.89 -44.01 20.81
CA ALA A 32 14.59 -44.43 20.28
C ALA A 32 14.65 -44.24 18.78
N SER A 33 14.72 -45.30 18.04
CA SER A 33 14.56 -45.36 16.58
C SER A 33 13.23 -44.65 16.23
N PRO A 34 13.15 -43.82 15.18
CA PRO A 34 11.89 -43.28 14.75
C PRO A 34 10.96 -44.47 14.40
N SER A 35 9.81 -44.55 15.05
CA SER A 35 8.79 -45.52 14.74
C SER A 35 8.40 -45.38 13.27
N THR A 36 8.82 -46.31 12.43
CA THR A 36 8.36 -46.45 11.06
C THR A 36 6.87 -46.78 11.13
N SER A 37 6.02 -45.77 10.79
CA SER A 37 4.59 -46.03 10.61
C SER A 37 4.41 -47.05 9.49
N THR A 38 3.72 -48.13 9.77
CA THR A 38 3.51 -49.26 8.85
C THR A 38 2.35 -49.01 7.86
N GLY A 39 1.70 -47.86 7.91
CA GLY A 39 0.58 -47.50 7.02
C GLY A 39 1.03 -46.90 5.69
N GLN A 40 0.35 -47.24 4.61
CA GLN A 40 0.58 -46.56 3.32
C GLN A 40 0.15 -45.10 3.39
N PRO A 41 0.99 -44.14 2.92
CA PRO A 41 0.64 -42.75 2.97
C PRO A 41 -0.56 -42.44 2.05
N ILE A 42 -1.43 -41.53 2.54
CA ILE A 42 -2.53 -40.99 1.75
C ILE A 42 -1.90 -40.11 0.68
N THR A 43 -2.24 -40.38 -0.58
CA THR A 43 -1.65 -39.64 -1.73
C THR A 43 -2.71 -38.84 -2.47
N PHE A 44 -2.40 -37.58 -2.74
CA PHE A 44 -3.13 -36.69 -3.67
C PHE A 44 -2.18 -36.22 -4.76
N GLN A 45 -2.70 -36.10 -5.97
CA GLN A 45 -1.85 -35.70 -7.12
C GLN A 45 -2.62 -34.84 -8.12
N THR A 46 -1.97 -33.80 -8.59
CA THR A 46 -2.30 -33.01 -9.78
C THR A 46 -1.32 -33.33 -10.91
N LYS A 47 -1.43 -32.66 -12.04
CA LYS A 47 -0.41 -32.79 -13.11
C LYS A 47 1.01 -32.48 -12.59
N ASN A 48 1.14 -31.44 -11.75
CA ASN A 48 2.45 -30.86 -11.38
C ASN A 48 2.79 -30.99 -9.90
N LEU A 49 1.88 -31.42 -9.02
CA LEU A 49 2.13 -31.58 -7.59
C LEU A 49 1.64 -32.94 -7.10
N LYS A 50 2.50 -33.68 -6.38
CA LYS A 50 2.11 -34.85 -5.61
C LYS A 50 2.33 -34.56 -4.10
N LEU A 51 1.26 -34.71 -3.34
CA LEU A 51 1.22 -34.50 -1.89
C LEU A 51 1.04 -35.87 -1.20
N LEU A 52 1.91 -36.13 -0.23
CA LEU A 52 1.80 -37.32 0.63
C LEU A 52 1.43 -36.89 2.04
N LEU A 53 0.41 -37.53 2.61
CA LEU A 53 -0.07 -37.32 4.00
C LEU A 53 0.11 -38.60 4.80
N SER A 54 0.65 -38.46 6.02
CA SER A 54 0.81 -39.58 6.95
C SER A 54 -0.52 -39.99 7.60
N GLU A 55 -0.55 -41.16 8.22
CA GLU A 55 -1.67 -41.61 9.06
C GLU A 55 -1.93 -40.72 10.28
N ASN A 56 -0.98 -39.87 10.64
CA ASN A 56 -1.10 -38.86 11.72
C ASN A 56 -1.55 -37.48 11.23
N GLY A 57 -1.87 -37.31 9.94
CA GLY A 57 -2.32 -36.07 9.39
C GLY A 57 -1.23 -35.02 9.16
N GLN A 58 0.05 -35.47 9.09
CA GLN A 58 1.19 -34.61 8.73
C GLN A 58 1.54 -34.80 7.25
N LEU A 59 1.88 -33.74 6.53
CA LEU A 59 2.47 -33.86 5.20
C LEU A 59 3.84 -34.53 5.30
N LEU A 60 4.07 -35.52 4.45
CA LEU A 60 5.33 -36.24 4.32
C LEU A 60 6.15 -35.77 3.13
N ALA A 61 5.49 -35.23 2.10
CA ALA A 61 6.18 -34.78 0.92
C ALA A 61 5.30 -33.82 0.09
N LEU A 62 5.98 -32.86 -0.57
CA LEU A 62 5.50 -32.00 -1.64
C LEU A 62 6.41 -32.23 -2.86
N ILE A 63 6.00 -33.12 -3.76
CA ILE A 63 6.85 -33.61 -4.84
C ILE A 63 6.44 -33.01 -6.18
N ASN A 64 7.42 -32.55 -6.96
CA ASN A 64 7.26 -32.32 -8.38
C ASN A 64 7.26 -33.69 -9.11
N PRO A 65 6.14 -34.16 -9.70
CA PRO A 65 6.05 -35.48 -10.31
C PRO A 65 6.99 -35.67 -11.51
N ALA A 66 7.32 -34.58 -12.21
CA ALA A 66 8.17 -34.66 -13.41
C ALA A 66 9.64 -34.90 -13.07
N THR A 67 10.13 -34.41 -11.92
CA THR A 67 11.54 -34.53 -11.52
C THR A 67 11.75 -35.47 -10.33
N GLY A 68 10.68 -35.84 -9.61
CA GLY A 68 10.75 -36.60 -8.36
C GLY A 68 11.27 -35.75 -7.15
N LYS A 69 11.58 -34.46 -7.33
CA LYS A 69 12.12 -33.61 -6.28
C LYS A 69 11.06 -33.33 -5.22
N ASN A 70 11.39 -33.61 -3.97
CA ASN A 70 10.61 -33.27 -2.80
C ASN A 70 11.03 -31.88 -2.28
N TYR A 71 10.07 -30.99 -2.09
CA TYR A 71 10.28 -29.64 -1.59
C TYR A 71 9.95 -29.47 -0.10
N LEU A 72 9.42 -30.50 0.56
CA LEU A 72 9.24 -30.50 2.01
C LEU A 72 10.61 -30.71 2.68
N PRO A 73 11.08 -29.78 3.54
CA PRO A 73 12.36 -29.94 4.24
C PRO A 73 12.29 -31.07 5.25
N ALA A 74 13.41 -31.82 5.38
CA ALA A 74 13.48 -32.95 6.30
C ALA A 74 13.41 -32.50 7.78
N GLY A 75 12.66 -33.23 8.58
CA GLY A 75 12.52 -32.97 10.03
C GLY A 75 11.49 -31.90 10.42
N GLU A 76 10.94 -31.15 9.45
CA GLU A 76 9.92 -30.15 9.72
C GLU A 76 8.53 -30.77 9.85
N LYS A 77 7.75 -30.25 10.83
CA LYS A 77 6.35 -30.66 11.03
C LYS A 77 5.45 -29.84 10.10
N ALA A 78 4.54 -30.53 9.43
CA ALA A 78 3.62 -29.94 8.46
C ALA A 78 2.19 -30.49 8.63
N PRO A 79 1.48 -30.12 9.70
CA PRO A 79 0.10 -30.59 9.92
C PRO A 79 -0.81 -30.09 8.80
N LEU A 80 -1.71 -30.96 8.30
CA LEU A 80 -2.67 -30.56 7.28
C LEU A 80 -3.60 -29.44 7.79
N LEU A 81 -4.11 -29.59 9.02
CA LEU A 81 -4.96 -28.60 9.69
C LEU A 81 -4.70 -28.64 11.18
N GLN A 82 -4.45 -27.50 11.81
CA GLN A 82 -4.43 -27.34 13.26
C GLN A 82 -5.74 -26.71 13.72
N VAL A 83 -6.16 -27.02 14.96
CA VAL A 83 -7.33 -26.43 15.59
C VAL A 83 -6.97 -25.81 16.92
N ARG A 84 -7.63 -24.73 17.32
CA ARG A 84 -7.43 -24.06 18.61
C ARG A 84 -8.65 -24.27 19.51
N LEU A 85 -8.45 -24.90 20.65
CA LEU A 85 -9.42 -24.94 21.73
C LEU A 85 -8.99 -23.98 22.85
N ALA A 86 -9.87 -23.04 23.18
CA ALA A 86 -9.49 -21.94 24.06
C ALA A 86 -8.16 -21.31 23.61
N ASN A 87 -7.07 -21.47 24.34
CA ASN A 87 -5.74 -20.95 24.00
C ASN A 87 -4.72 -22.01 23.56
N THR A 88 -5.17 -23.28 23.37
CA THR A 88 -4.28 -24.40 23.06
C THR A 88 -4.42 -24.84 21.61
N TRP A 89 -3.31 -24.82 20.88
CA TRP A 89 -3.22 -25.37 19.53
C TRP A 89 -3.03 -26.89 19.56
N LEU A 90 -3.85 -27.60 18.81
CA LEU A 90 -3.82 -29.05 18.68
C LEU A 90 -3.52 -29.44 17.24
N GLN A 91 -2.58 -30.35 17.06
CA GLN A 91 -2.27 -31.01 15.79
C GLN A 91 -2.99 -32.35 15.68
N PRO A 92 -3.33 -32.83 14.49
CA PRO A 92 -3.97 -34.11 14.31
C PRO A 92 -3.01 -35.25 14.72
N VAL A 93 -3.58 -36.33 15.27
CA VAL A 93 -2.88 -37.56 15.66
C VAL A 93 -3.31 -38.74 14.81
N LYS A 94 -4.39 -38.61 14.05
CA LYS A 94 -4.87 -39.62 13.12
C LYS A 94 -5.56 -38.98 11.93
N ALA A 95 -5.30 -39.50 10.73
CA ALA A 95 -5.99 -39.18 9.50
C ALA A 95 -6.53 -40.45 8.83
N THR A 96 -7.76 -40.42 8.36
CA THR A 96 -8.37 -41.48 7.56
C THR A 96 -8.99 -40.91 6.32
N LEU A 97 -8.80 -41.55 5.16
CA LEU A 97 -9.36 -41.16 3.88
C LEU A 97 -10.48 -42.15 3.47
N GLU A 98 -11.65 -41.58 3.20
CA GLU A 98 -12.72 -42.30 2.47
C GLU A 98 -12.52 -42.05 0.96
N GLN A 99 -11.96 -43.02 0.29
CA GLN A 99 -11.53 -42.92 -1.11
C GLN A 99 -12.65 -42.44 -2.08
N LYS A 100 -13.86 -43.02 -1.93
CA LYS A 100 -14.98 -42.72 -2.85
C LYS A 100 -15.47 -41.28 -2.76
N SER A 101 -15.47 -40.73 -1.56
CA SER A 101 -15.96 -39.37 -1.31
C SER A 101 -14.85 -38.32 -1.35
N GLY A 102 -13.57 -38.71 -1.29
CA GLY A 102 -12.45 -37.78 -1.13
C GLY A 102 -12.50 -37.03 0.20
N LEU A 103 -13.03 -37.69 1.25
CA LEU A 103 -13.21 -37.12 2.57
C LEU A 103 -12.08 -37.57 3.51
N ILE A 104 -11.31 -36.60 4.02
CA ILE A 104 -10.36 -36.84 5.11
C ILE A 104 -11.05 -36.57 6.45
N THR A 105 -10.88 -37.48 7.40
CA THR A 105 -11.22 -37.23 8.81
C THR A 105 -9.94 -37.14 9.63
N LEU A 106 -9.67 -36.00 10.24
CA LEU A 106 -8.59 -35.80 11.20
C LEU A 106 -9.14 -35.94 12.64
N SER A 107 -8.40 -36.65 13.48
CA SER A 107 -8.70 -36.78 14.93
C SER A 107 -7.60 -36.09 15.73
N TYR A 108 -7.95 -35.49 16.87
CA TYR A 108 -7.06 -34.68 17.70
C TYR A 108 -6.83 -35.37 19.09
N PRO A 109 -5.73 -35.04 19.80
CA PRO A 109 -5.39 -35.65 21.08
C PRO A 109 -6.27 -35.13 22.21
N ALA A 110 -6.18 -35.79 23.41
CA ALA A 110 -6.77 -35.26 24.63
C ALA A 110 -6.28 -33.81 24.93
N PRO A 111 -7.12 -32.95 25.53
CA PRO A 111 -8.45 -33.23 26.09
C PRO A 111 -9.58 -33.33 25.05
N ALA A 112 -9.28 -33.14 23.78
CA ALA A 112 -10.24 -33.06 22.67
C ALA A 112 -10.33 -34.41 21.90
N SER A 113 -10.24 -35.56 22.56
CA SER A 113 -10.21 -36.87 21.91
C SER A 113 -11.43 -37.21 21.05
N ASN A 114 -12.56 -36.52 21.28
CA ASN A 114 -13.77 -36.60 20.46
C ASN A 114 -13.82 -35.57 19.31
N LEU A 115 -12.85 -34.69 19.23
CA LEU A 115 -12.79 -33.69 18.16
C LEU A 115 -12.33 -34.33 16.87
N LYS A 116 -13.15 -34.20 15.86
CA LYS A 116 -12.85 -34.62 14.49
C LYS A 116 -13.14 -33.49 13.51
N ALA A 117 -12.17 -33.26 12.62
CA ALA A 117 -12.36 -32.37 11.50
C ALA A 117 -12.56 -33.18 10.21
N ARG A 118 -13.61 -32.89 9.46
CA ARG A 118 -13.93 -33.54 8.18
C ARG A 118 -13.60 -32.56 7.06
N ILE A 119 -12.67 -32.95 6.20
CA ILE A 119 -12.12 -32.12 5.11
C ILE A 119 -12.46 -32.77 3.79
N LYS A 120 -13.19 -32.10 2.94
CA LYS A 120 -13.40 -32.49 1.55
C LYS A 120 -12.17 -32.12 0.74
N VAL A 121 -11.57 -33.11 0.08
CA VAL A 121 -10.47 -32.90 -0.88
C VAL A 121 -10.98 -33.11 -2.30
N THR A 122 -10.64 -32.17 -3.16
CA THR A 122 -10.90 -32.26 -4.61
C THR A 122 -9.58 -32.12 -5.36
N SER A 123 -9.30 -33.06 -6.23
CA SER A 123 -8.11 -33.00 -7.09
C SER A 123 -8.50 -32.50 -8.48
N HIS A 124 -7.97 -31.37 -8.86
CA HIS A 124 -8.04 -30.78 -10.20
C HIS A 124 -6.75 -31.07 -10.97
N GLN A 125 -6.70 -30.73 -12.25
CA GLN A 125 -5.46 -30.88 -13.03
C GLN A 125 -4.35 -29.93 -12.51
N THR A 126 -4.72 -28.74 -12.09
CA THR A 126 -3.79 -27.67 -11.67
C THR A 126 -3.55 -27.62 -10.17
N HIS A 127 -4.52 -27.96 -9.33
CA HIS A 127 -4.47 -27.75 -7.87
C HIS A 127 -5.26 -28.78 -7.08
N LEU A 128 -5.00 -28.82 -5.77
CA LEU A 128 -5.77 -29.59 -4.77
C LEU A 128 -6.56 -28.60 -3.91
N THR A 129 -7.88 -28.80 -3.82
CA THR A 129 -8.73 -28.01 -2.91
C THR A 129 -8.97 -28.76 -1.63
N PHE A 130 -8.80 -28.10 -0.50
CA PHE A 130 -9.11 -28.60 0.85
C PHE A 130 -10.18 -27.69 1.47
N ARG A 131 -11.35 -28.27 1.82
CA ARG A 131 -12.44 -27.51 2.45
C ARG A 131 -12.87 -28.19 3.74
N LEU A 132 -12.82 -27.48 4.86
CA LEU A 132 -13.34 -27.92 6.15
C LEU A 132 -14.87 -27.92 6.10
N ILE A 133 -15.48 -29.11 6.03
CA ILE A 133 -16.93 -29.24 5.87
C ILE A 133 -17.66 -29.52 7.19
N ASP A 134 -16.94 -30.00 8.23
CA ASP A 134 -17.53 -30.32 9.52
C ASP A 134 -16.48 -30.37 10.64
N LEU A 135 -16.92 -30.02 11.86
CA LEU A 135 -16.18 -30.13 13.11
C LEU A 135 -17.13 -30.68 14.18
N THR A 136 -16.83 -31.84 14.79
CA THR A 136 -17.70 -32.47 15.83
C THR A 136 -17.73 -31.63 17.07
N GLN A 137 -17.04 -30.74 17.46
CA GLN A 137 -17.10 -29.83 18.62
C GLN A 137 -16.92 -28.38 18.14
N LYS A 138 -17.62 -28.02 17.06
CA LYS A 138 -17.46 -26.73 16.42
C LYS A 138 -17.53 -25.54 17.38
N ASP A 139 -18.41 -25.60 18.40
CA ASP A 139 -18.58 -24.55 19.39
C ASP A 139 -17.42 -24.43 20.40
N ALA A 140 -16.51 -25.37 20.45
CA ALA A 140 -15.31 -25.32 21.28
C ALA A 140 -14.07 -24.83 20.50
N VAL A 141 -14.09 -24.90 19.16
CA VAL A 141 -12.99 -24.51 18.30
C VAL A 141 -13.13 -23.04 17.92
N ASN A 142 -12.18 -22.22 18.35
CA ASN A 142 -12.21 -20.78 18.08
C ASN A 142 -11.34 -20.34 16.88
N ALA A 143 -10.42 -21.21 16.42
CA ALA A 143 -9.61 -20.96 15.22
C ALA A 143 -9.12 -22.26 14.58
N VAL A 144 -8.84 -22.20 13.29
CA VAL A 144 -8.12 -23.24 12.54
C VAL A 144 -6.98 -22.64 11.74
N ILE A 145 -5.89 -23.42 11.56
CA ILE A 145 -4.74 -23.04 10.71
C ILE A 145 -4.50 -24.16 9.70
N TRP A 146 -4.50 -23.80 8.42
CA TRP A 146 -3.98 -24.61 7.32
C TRP A 146 -2.45 -24.45 7.29
N GLY A 147 -1.74 -25.54 7.59
CA GLY A 147 -0.29 -25.51 7.72
C GLY A 147 0.23 -25.18 9.14
N PRO A 148 1.43 -24.51 9.27
CA PRO A 148 2.30 -24.05 8.18
C PRO A 148 2.80 -25.19 7.28
N TYR A 149 2.88 -24.94 5.97
CA TYR A 149 3.43 -25.87 5.00
C TYR A 149 4.85 -25.45 4.65
N PRO A 150 5.88 -26.10 5.23
CA PRO A 150 7.27 -25.72 4.99
C PRO A 150 7.72 -26.16 3.60
N THR A 151 8.56 -25.34 2.97
CA THR A 151 9.20 -25.63 1.68
C THR A 151 10.68 -25.27 1.69
N THR A 152 11.49 -25.96 0.87
CA THR A 152 12.90 -25.63 0.67
C THR A 152 13.15 -24.49 -0.30
N ILE A 153 12.09 -23.89 -0.86
CA ILE A 153 12.18 -22.77 -1.80
C ILE A 153 12.38 -21.47 -1.02
N ASN A 154 13.44 -20.71 -1.36
CA ASN A 154 13.79 -19.45 -0.68
C ASN A 154 14.15 -18.29 -1.62
N GLN A 155 14.14 -18.51 -2.93
CA GLN A 155 14.66 -17.53 -3.89
C GLN A 155 13.74 -16.34 -4.08
N THR A 156 12.45 -16.58 -4.25
CA THR A 156 11.43 -15.54 -4.35
C THR A 156 10.23 -15.94 -3.51
N ILE A 157 9.84 -15.07 -2.59
CA ILE A 157 8.74 -15.28 -1.67
C ILE A 157 7.72 -14.18 -1.90
N GLY A 158 6.56 -14.53 -2.49
CA GLY A 158 5.42 -13.64 -2.69
C GLY A 158 4.49 -13.68 -1.49
N GLU A 159 4.75 -12.83 -0.52
CA GLU A 159 4.12 -12.82 0.81
C GLU A 159 2.62 -12.56 0.75
N VAL A 160 2.15 -11.79 -0.23
CA VAL A 160 0.72 -11.48 -0.45
C VAL A 160 0.07 -12.53 -1.32
N VAL A 161 0.64 -12.79 -2.50
CA VAL A 161 0.07 -13.76 -3.45
C VAL A 161 0.13 -15.20 -2.95
N GLY A 162 0.89 -15.47 -1.88
CA GLY A 162 1.00 -16.81 -1.31
C GLY A 162 1.73 -17.80 -2.20
N VAL A 163 2.79 -17.36 -2.90
CA VAL A 163 3.58 -18.20 -3.83
C VAL A 163 5.05 -18.10 -3.49
N VAL A 164 5.70 -19.24 -3.36
CA VAL A 164 7.16 -19.34 -3.26
C VAL A 164 7.72 -19.99 -4.51
N ARG A 165 8.79 -19.42 -5.09
CA ARG A 165 9.34 -19.89 -6.37
C ARG A 165 10.84 -19.77 -6.48
N ASN A 166 11.42 -20.66 -7.28
CA ASN A 166 12.75 -20.56 -7.83
C ASN A 166 12.68 -20.52 -9.36
N TYR A 167 13.77 -20.58 -10.08
CA TYR A 167 13.77 -20.50 -11.56
C TYR A 167 13.07 -21.66 -12.27
N GLU A 168 12.82 -22.78 -11.58
CA GLU A 168 12.29 -24.00 -12.17
C GLU A 168 10.84 -24.28 -11.77
N TYR A 169 10.53 -24.01 -10.49
CA TYR A 169 9.31 -24.50 -9.88
C TYR A 169 8.76 -23.55 -8.83
N ALA A 170 7.45 -23.54 -8.69
CA ALA A 170 6.72 -22.77 -7.70
C ALA A 170 5.76 -23.66 -6.92
N ILE A 171 5.53 -23.30 -5.64
CA ILE A 171 4.47 -23.83 -4.79
C ILE A 171 3.66 -22.65 -4.28
N GLY A 172 2.33 -22.77 -4.35
CA GLY A 172 1.43 -21.70 -3.89
C GLY A 172 0.25 -22.23 -3.10
N LEU A 173 -0.22 -21.40 -2.20
CA LEU A 173 -1.46 -21.55 -1.44
C LEU A 173 -2.36 -20.37 -1.78
N GLN A 174 -3.62 -20.67 -2.17
CA GLN A 174 -4.67 -19.66 -2.35
C GLN A 174 -5.80 -19.93 -1.36
N THR A 175 -6.32 -18.90 -0.70
CA THR A 175 -7.58 -18.98 0.04
C THR A 175 -8.73 -18.83 -0.94
N ILE A 176 -9.76 -19.66 -0.82
CA ILE A 176 -10.85 -19.73 -1.78
C ILE A 176 -12.19 -19.17 -1.25
N ASN A 177 -12.13 -18.39 -0.20
CA ASN A 177 -13.22 -17.55 0.30
C ASN A 177 -12.67 -16.48 1.27
N PRO A 178 -13.39 -15.36 1.49
CA PRO A 178 -12.92 -14.26 2.35
C PRO A 178 -12.73 -14.62 3.83
N LYS A 179 -13.43 -15.65 4.34
CA LYS A 179 -13.31 -16.09 5.75
C LYS A 179 -12.01 -16.84 6.05
N THR A 180 -11.34 -17.35 5.02
CA THR A 180 -10.04 -17.99 5.14
C THR A 180 -8.98 -16.96 4.80
N ILE A 181 -8.25 -16.51 5.80
CA ILE A 181 -7.27 -15.42 5.68
C ILE A 181 -5.89 -16.00 5.39
N GLY A 182 -5.24 -15.55 4.34
CA GLY A 182 -3.85 -15.89 4.05
C GLY A 182 -2.91 -15.25 5.07
N GLY A 183 -2.07 -16.04 5.75
CA GLY A 183 -1.05 -15.51 6.64
C GLY A 183 -1.06 -16.05 8.07
N LEU A 184 -0.33 -15.32 8.92
CA LEU A 184 -0.16 -15.66 10.34
C LEU A 184 -1.29 -15.09 11.17
N LEU A 185 -1.86 -15.91 12.05
CA LEU A 185 -2.74 -15.41 13.10
C LEU A 185 -1.90 -14.76 14.20
N LYS A 186 -1.70 -13.45 14.14
CA LYS A 186 -0.92 -12.67 15.12
C LYS A 186 -1.79 -12.19 16.28
N GLN A 187 -2.92 -11.57 15.98
CA GLN A 187 -3.92 -11.15 16.97
C GLN A 187 -5.32 -11.11 16.32
N GLU A 188 -6.32 -11.23 17.16
CA GLU A 188 -7.71 -11.05 16.73
C GLU A 188 -8.06 -9.56 16.59
N GLY A 189 -8.92 -9.24 15.64
CA GLY A 189 -9.48 -7.89 15.49
C GLY A 189 -8.72 -6.90 14.63
N GLY A 190 -7.53 -7.21 14.24
CA GLY A 190 -6.86 -6.37 13.27
C GLY A 190 -5.35 -6.36 13.38
N THR A 191 -4.70 -6.50 12.29
CA THR A 191 -3.28 -6.25 12.12
C THR A 191 -3.10 -5.05 11.21
N ASP A 192 -2.04 -4.28 11.44
CA ASP A 192 -1.65 -3.18 10.56
C ASP A 192 -0.69 -3.63 9.46
N ASP A 193 -0.63 -4.94 9.20
CA ASP A 193 0.22 -5.52 8.18
C ASP A 193 -0.42 -5.37 6.80
N SER A 194 -0.04 -4.31 6.09
CA SER A 194 -0.54 -3.99 4.75
C SER A 194 -0.03 -4.92 3.65
N ARG A 195 0.86 -5.86 3.96
CA ARG A 195 1.55 -6.68 2.96
C ARG A 195 1.15 -8.14 2.96
N GLY A 196 0.42 -8.58 3.99
CA GLY A 196 0.12 -9.99 4.17
C GLY A 196 1.32 -10.83 4.61
N THR A 197 1.07 -12.09 4.95
CA THR A 197 2.11 -13.03 5.42
C THR A 197 1.75 -14.48 5.03
N THR A 198 1.08 -14.67 3.89
CA THR A 198 0.67 -16.01 3.42
C THR A 198 1.88 -16.88 3.09
N ALA A 199 2.91 -16.28 2.50
CA ALA A 199 4.22 -16.88 2.32
C ALA A 199 5.25 -16.09 3.13
N ILE A 200 6.06 -16.78 3.95
CA ILE A 200 7.09 -16.14 4.78
C ILE A 200 8.43 -16.88 4.67
N PRO A 201 9.56 -16.14 4.78
CA PRO A 201 10.88 -16.75 4.81
C PRO A 201 11.08 -17.56 6.10
N GLN A 202 11.82 -18.67 5.98
CA GLN A 202 12.20 -19.53 7.09
C GLN A 202 13.65 -19.96 6.95
N PRO A 203 14.34 -20.35 8.01
CA PRO A 203 15.73 -20.83 7.93
C PRO A 203 15.94 -22.03 6.98
N TYR A 204 14.92 -22.86 6.79
CA TYR A 204 14.93 -24.01 5.89
C TYR A 204 14.46 -23.66 4.44
N GLY A 205 14.03 -22.42 4.20
CA GLY A 205 13.47 -21.99 2.93
C GLY A 205 12.32 -21.02 3.13
N SER A 206 11.09 -21.54 3.12
CA SER A 206 9.87 -20.75 3.32
C SER A 206 8.74 -21.57 3.90
N SER A 207 7.66 -20.93 4.33
CA SER A 207 6.42 -21.60 4.69
C SER A 207 5.20 -20.88 4.14
N LEU A 208 4.13 -21.63 3.87
CA LEU A 208 2.82 -21.14 3.42
C LEU A 208 1.78 -21.44 4.50
N GLN A 209 0.89 -20.49 4.75
CA GLN A 209 -0.10 -20.63 5.81
C GLN A 209 -1.36 -19.79 5.55
N ALA A 210 -2.51 -20.31 6.01
CA ALA A 210 -3.76 -19.58 6.11
C ALA A 210 -4.50 -19.96 7.40
N TYR A 211 -5.44 -19.10 7.84
CA TYR A 211 -6.21 -19.36 9.04
C TYR A 211 -7.68 -18.93 8.89
N SER A 212 -8.53 -19.38 9.80
CA SER A 212 -9.89 -18.90 9.96
C SER A 212 -10.26 -18.83 11.43
N LEU A 213 -11.04 -17.81 11.82
CA LEU A 213 -11.54 -17.61 13.18
C LEU A 213 -13.03 -17.94 13.26
N ASP A 214 -13.48 -18.39 14.45
CA ASP A 214 -14.90 -18.42 14.80
C ASP A 214 -15.35 -17.00 15.18
N ARG A 215 -16.21 -16.42 14.33
CA ARG A 215 -16.79 -15.10 14.52
C ARG A 215 -18.26 -15.14 14.98
N SER A 216 -18.77 -16.34 15.23
CA SER A 216 -20.17 -16.55 15.61
C SER A 216 -20.50 -16.17 17.06
N ARG A 217 -19.49 -15.72 17.84
CA ARG A 217 -19.60 -15.37 19.26
C ARG A 217 -19.08 -13.98 19.56
N PRO A 218 -19.59 -13.33 20.61
CA PRO A 218 -19.01 -12.07 21.09
C PRO A 218 -17.53 -12.23 21.45
N ARG A 219 -16.72 -11.26 21.09
CA ARG A 219 -15.28 -11.25 21.34
C ARG A 219 -14.83 -9.92 21.89
N LEU A 220 -13.72 -9.90 22.62
CA LEU A 220 -12.95 -8.70 22.92
C LEU A 220 -11.71 -8.73 22.04
N VAL A 221 -11.51 -7.68 21.27
CA VAL A 221 -10.39 -7.61 20.31
C VAL A 221 -9.58 -6.34 20.52
N SER A 222 -8.32 -6.39 20.09
CA SER A 222 -7.46 -5.21 20.05
C SER A 222 -7.42 -4.69 18.60
N VAL A 223 -7.78 -3.43 18.41
CA VAL A 223 -7.83 -2.80 17.09
C VAL A 223 -6.70 -1.78 16.96
N TRP A 224 -6.16 -1.64 15.73
CA TRP A 224 -5.08 -0.72 15.36
C TRP A 224 -3.85 -0.80 16.29
N ASN A 225 -3.26 -2.01 16.34
CA ASN A 225 -2.04 -2.26 17.12
C ASN A 225 -2.15 -1.87 18.60
N GLY A 226 -3.33 -2.05 19.21
CA GLY A 226 -3.55 -1.79 20.62
C GLY A 226 -3.98 -0.37 20.96
N GLN A 227 -4.26 0.47 19.98
CA GLN A 227 -4.84 1.80 20.26
C GLN A 227 -6.20 1.69 20.94
N TYR A 228 -6.99 0.68 20.56
CA TYR A 228 -8.27 0.35 21.20
C TYR A 228 -8.22 -1.09 21.73
N PRO A 229 -7.67 -1.31 22.92
CA PRO A 229 -7.66 -2.64 23.54
C PRO A 229 -9.05 -3.01 24.05
N ASP A 230 -9.35 -4.32 24.11
CA ASP A 230 -10.60 -4.86 24.67
C ASP A 230 -11.88 -4.28 24.05
N MET A 231 -11.84 -3.96 22.76
CA MET A 231 -13.03 -3.51 22.04
C MET A 231 -14.04 -4.67 21.91
N PRO A 232 -15.30 -4.49 22.34
CA PRO A 232 -16.32 -5.52 22.21
C PRO A 232 -16.81 -5.62 20.77
N VAL A 233 -16.71 -6.80 20.18
CA VAL A 233 -17.18 -7.08 18.82
C VAL A 233 -18.37 -7.99 18.85
N PRO A 234 -19.51 -7.62 18.23
CA PRO A 234 -20.70 -8.45 18.17
C PRO A 234 -20.46 -9.70 17.31
N PRO A 235 -21.20 -10.79 17.56
CA PRO A 235 -21.08 -12.00 16.77
C PRO A 235 -21.64 -11.80 15.36
N ILE A 236 -21.02 -12.49 14.38
CA ILE A 236 -21.57 -12.63 13.04
C ILE A 236 -22.31 -13.98 12.99
N PRO A 237 -23.64 -14.01 12.88
CA PRO A 237 -24.41 -15.25 12.94
C PRO A 237 -23.99 -16.28 11.90
N GLY A 238 -23.66 -17.50 12.35
CA GLY A 238 -23.25 -18.60 11.47
C GLY A 238 -21.80 -18.54 10.97
N GLU A 239 -21.03 -17.51 11.29
CA GLU A 239 -19.65 -17.35 10.81
C GLU A 239 -18.65 -18.10 11.71
N THR A 240 -18.70 -19.45 11.62
CA THR A 240 -17.78 -20.36 12.31
C THR A 240 -16.55 -20.67 11.46
N THR A 241 -15.60 -21.45 11.98
CA THR A 241 -14.44 -21.94 11.21
C THR A 241 -14.81 -22.95 10.12
N VAL A 242 -16.00 -23.58 10.18
CA VAL A 242 -16.49 -24.48 9.14
C VAL A 242 -16.72 -23.71 7.84
N GLY A 243 -16.32 -24.32 6.73
CA GLY A 243 -16.30 -23.65 5.41
C GLY A 243 -14.96 -23.04 5.05
N SER A 244 -14.00 -22.93 6.01
CA SER A 244 -12.62 -22.54 5.71
C SER A 244 -12.04 -23.44 4.62
N ALA A 245 -11.38 -22.85 3.62
CA ALA A 245 -10.92 -23.60 2.48
C ALA A 245 -9.71 -22.97 1.78
N ILE A 246 -8.83 -23.83 1.27
CA ILE A 246 -7.62 -23.46 0.54
C ILE A 246 -7.48 -24.28 -0.73
N ALA A 247 -6.77 -23.72 -1.71
CA ALA A 247 -6.21 -24.42 -2.87
C ALA A 247 -4.68 -24.45 -2.72
N LEU A 248 -4.08 -25.66 -2.88
CA LEU A 248 -2.64 -25.86 -2.87
C LEU A 248 -2.21 -26.34 -4.26
N PHE A 249 -1.19 -25.69 -4.84
CA PHE A 249 -0.68 -26.04 -6.16
C PHE A 249 0.84 -26.05 -6.22
N GLY A 250 1.38 -26.76 -7.21
CA GLY A 250 2.76 -26.68 -7.61
C GLY A 250 2.83 -26.70 -9.12
N CYS A 251 3.76 -25.95 -9.71
CA CYS A 251 3.89 -25.84 -11.16
C CYS A 251 5.29 -25.37 -11.60
N PRO A 252 5.66 -25.53 -12.89
CA PRO A 252 6.77 -24.76 -13.44
C PRO A 252 6.62 -23.26 -13.17
N GLU A 253 7.73 -22.57 -12.86
CA GLU A 253 7.69 -21.16 -12.44
C GLU A 253 6.91 -20.27 -13.42
N LYS A 254 7.08 -20.46 -14.71
CA LYS A 254 6.44 -19.68 -15.78
C LYS A 254 4.92 -19.88 -15.88
N GLU A 255 4.38 -20.93 -15.26
CA GLU A 255 2.95 -21.29 -15.32
C GLU A 255 2.18 -20.83 -14.07
N VAL A 256 2.80 -20.06 -13.15
CA VAL A 256 2.17 -19.68 -11.89
C VAL A 256 0.84 -18.94 -12.12
N LEU A 257 0.85 -17.91 -12.96
CA LEU A 257 -0.36 -17.14 -13.24
C LEU A 257 -1.44 -17.97 -13.94
N ASP A 258 -1.06 -18.94 -14.80
CA ASP A 258 -2.02 -19.86 -15.44
C ASP A 258 -2.70 -20.78 -14.41
N HIS A 259 -1.95 -21.21 -13.38
CA HIS A 259 -2.50 -22.04 -12.29
C HIS A 259 -3.42 -21.24 -11.37
N ILE A 260 -3.05 -20.00 -11.03
CA ILE A 260 -3.91 -19.13 -10.21
C ILE A 260 -5.19 -18.77 -10.97
N GLU A 261 -5.11 -18.43 -12.26
CA GLU A 261 -6.27 -18.18 -13.11
C GLU A 261 -7.21 -19.38 -13.16
N ALA A 262 -6.65 -20.59 -13.31
CA ALA A 262 -7.43 -21.82 -13.27
C ALA A 262 -8.12 -22.05 -11.91
N ILE A 263 -7.47 -21.69 -10.81
CA ILE A 263 -8.07 -21.72 -9.46
C ILE A 263 -9.23 -20.73 -9.37
N GLU A 264 -9.02 -19.48 -9.80
CA GLU A 264 -10.08 -18.44 -9.78
C GLU A 264 -11.33 -18.92 -10.53
N LEU A 265 -11.15 -19.41 -11.74
CA LEU A 265 -12.26 -19.88 -12.60
C LEU A 265 -12.95 -21.13 -12.06
N THR A 266 -12.18 -22.06 -11.47
CA THR A 266 -12.72 -23.33 -10.98
C THR A 266 -13.44 -23.16 -9.64
N GLU A 267 -12.90 -22.34 -8.73
CA GLU A 267 -13.42 -22.14 -7.38
C GLU A 267 -14.37 -20.94 -7.26
N GLY A 268 -14.57 -20.17 -8.35
CA GLY A 268 -15.48 -19.00 -8.38
C GLY A 268 -14.96 -17.80 -7.60
N LEU A 269 -13.63 -17.64 -7.56
CA LEU A 269 -12.98 -16.47 -6.99
C LEU A 269 -13.21 -15.22 -7.87
N PRO A 270 -12.97 -14.01 -7.35
CA PRO A 270 -12.93 -12.82 -8.18
C PRO A 270 -11.94 -12.99 -9.33
N HIS A 271 -12.39 -12.64 -10.54
CA HIS A 271 -11.62 -12.78 -11.79
C HIS A 271 -11.82 -11.55 -12.68
N PRO A 272 -11.32 -10.36 -12.25
CA PRO A 272 -11.49 -9.14 -13.02
C PRO A 272 -10.77 -9.22 -14.36
N THR A 273 -11.40 -8.74 -15.43
CA THR A 273 -10.82 -8.68 -16.77
C THR A 273 -10.81 -7.26 -17.31
N ILE A 274 -9.83 -6.96 -18.15
CA ILE A 274 -9.75 -5.73 -18.93
C ILE A 274 -9.72 -6.13 -20.41
N ASN A 275 -10.71 -5.70 -21.15
CA ASN A 275 -10.88 -6.08 -22.58
C ASN A 275 -10.86 -7.61 -22.80
N GLY A 276 -11.44 -8.37 -21.90
CA GLY A 276 -11.49 -9.83 -21.97
C GLY A 276 -10.20 -10.55 -21.56
N ILE A 277 -9.16 -9.84 -21.16
CA ILE A 277 -7.91 -10.42 -20.64
C ILE A 277 -7.93 -10.32 -19.12
N TRP A 278 -7.58 -11.41 -18.43
CA TRP A 278 -7.44 -11.40 -16.97
C TRP A 278 -6.51 -10.27 -16.49
N ALA A 279 -6.95 -9.51 -15.49
CA ALA A 279 -6.25 -8.31 -15.03
C ALA A 279 -4.77 -8.56 -14.69
N LYS A 280 -4.43 -9.73 -14.11
CA LYS A 280 -3.04 -10.08 -13.76
C LYS A 280 -2.13 -10.34 -14.98
N LYS A 281 -2.71 -10.54 -16.15
CA LYS A 281 -2.00 -10.74 -17.43
C LYS A 281 -2.18 -9.56 -18.40
N SER A 282 -3.10 -8.65 -18.10
CA SER A 282 -3.41 -7.54 -19.00
C SER A 282 -2.33 -6.45 -18.94
N PRO A 283 -1.80 -6.01 -20.09
CA PRO A 283 -0.87 -4.86 -20.12
C PRO A 283 -1.54 -3.52 -19.75
N GLU A 284 -2.88 -3.52 -19.65
CA GLU A 284 -3.66 -2.33 -19.32
C GLU A 284 -3.82 -2.12 -17.82
N THR A 285 -3.42 -3.09 -16.97
CA THR A 285 -3.70 -3.09 -15.53
C THR A 285 -2.94 -1.99 -14.77
N GLY A 286 -1.68 -1.77 -15.06
CA GLY A 286 -0.84 -0.79 -14.38
C GLY A 286 -0.63 0.51 -15.15
N ARG A 287 -1.59 0.94 -15.99
CA ARG A 287 -1.42 2.16 -16.78
C ARG A 287 -1.57 3.44 -15.95
N ALA A 288 -0.84 4.46 -16.38
CA ALA A 288 -0.86 5.77 -15.76
C ALA A 288 -2.20 6.51 -15.95
N TYR A 289 -2.55 7.35 -14.98
CA TYR A 289 -3.81 8.10 -14.94
C TYR A 289 -3.62 9.52 -14.41
N LEU A 290 -4.62 10.39 -14.66
CA LEU A 290 -4.65 11.78 -14.20
C LEU A 290 -5.57 11.90 -12.99
N ILE A 291 -5.06 12.37 -11.86
CA ILE A 291 -5.85 12.78 -10.70
C ILE A 291 -6.08 14.28 -10.77
N SER A 292 -7.33 14.72 -10.69
CA SER A 292 -7.70 16.12 -10.81
C SER A 292 -8.99 16.49 -10.06
N ASP A 293 -9.43 17.72 -10.16
CA ASP A 293 -10.59 18.35 -9.56
C ASP A 293 -11.68 18.69 -10.59
N PHE A 294 -11.95 17.81 -11.54
CA PHE A 294 -12.96 18.03 -12.57
C PHE A 294 -14.40 18.15 -12.00
N ASN A 295 -15.30 18.72 -12.78
CA ASN A 295 -16.73 18.85 -12.48
C ASN A 295 -17.56 18.75 -13.78
N GLU A 296 -18.89 18.88 -13.68
CA GLU A 296 -19.78 18.80 -14.84
C GLU A 296 -19.48 19.85 -15.93
N GLN A 297 -18.89 21.01 -15.57
CA GLN A 297 -18.65 22.12 -16.50
C GLN A 297 -17.33 21.97 -17.27
N ASN A 298 -16.26 21.48 -16.59
CA ASN A 298 -14.92 21.41 -17.20
C ASN A 298 -14.51 20.00 -17.65
N ILE A 299 -15.39 19.01 -17.54
CA ILE A 299 -15.10 17.60 -17.87
C ILE A 299 -14.50 17.43 -19.27
N ASP A 300 -15.02 18.10 -20.28
CA ASP A 300 -14.54 17.94 -21.66
C ASP A 300 -13.09 18.39 -21.81
N GLU A 301 -12.72 19.55 -21.24
CA GLU A 301 -11.36 20.05 -21.24
C GLU A 301 -10.40 19.13 -20.45
N MET A 302 -10.85 18.60 -19.31
CA MET A 302 -10.04 17.67 -18.52
C MET A 302 -9.83 16.33 -19.23
N LEU A 303 -10.80 15.86 -19.99
CA LEU A 303 -10.63 14.70 -20.87
C LEU A 303 -9.64 15.00 -22.01
N ASP A 304 -9.67 16.21 -22.59
CA ASP A 304 -8.69 16.64 -23.59
C ASP A 304 -7.25 16.59 -23.04
N TYR A 305 -7.01 17.09 -21.82
CA TYR A 305 -5.70 16.98 -21.17
C TYR A 305 -5.28 15.52 -20.92
N THR A 306 -6.23 14.68 -20.52
CA THR A 306 -5.98 13.25 -20.30
C THR A 306 -5.54 12.54 -21.59
N GLU A 307 -6.21 12.79 -22.71
CA GLU A 307 -5.88 12.26 -24.04
C GLU A 307 -4.56 12.81 -24.57
N GLN A 308 -4.30 14.12 -24.40
CA GLN A 308 -3.04 14.73 -24.80
C GLN A 308 -1.84 14.11 -24.09
N ALA A 309 -2.00 13.71 -22.84
CA ALA A 309 -0.97 13.00 -22.08
C ALA A 309 -0.92 11.48 -22.38
N GLY A 310 -1.87 10.94 -23.13
CA GLY A 310 -1.97 9.49 -23.40
C GLY A 310 -2.29 8.68 -22.16
N LEU A 311 -2.86 9.28 -21.12
CA LEU A 311 -3.26 8.63 -19.87
C LEU A 311 -4.56 7.86 -20.06
N MET A 312 -4.75 6.80 -19.25
CA MET A 312 -5.87 5.88 -19.42
C MET A 312 -7.15 6.35 -18.73
N SER A 313 -7.04 7.09 -17.66
CA SER A 313 -8.16 7.46 -16.81
C SER A 313 -8.03 8.90 -16.33
N LEU A 314 -9.17 9.59 -16.26
CA LEU A 314 -9.34 10.81 -15.49
C LEU A 314 -9.97 10.43 -14.15
N TYR A 315 -9.34 10.81 -13.04
CA TYR A 315 -9.67 10.38 -11.69
C TYR A 315 -9.91 11.60 -10.78
N HIS A 316 -11.04 11.66 -10.06
CA HIS A 316 -11.36 12.79 -9.20
C HIS A 316 -10.76 12.63 -7.81
N GLU A 317 -10.06 13.66 -7.30
CA GLU A 317 -9.37 13.63 -6.00
C GLU A 317 -10.31 13.63 -4.77
N GLY A 318 -11.58 14.09 -4.91
CA GLY A 318 -12.53 14.14 -3.79
C GLY A 318 -13.91 14.64 -4.23
N PRO A 319 -14.76 13.79 -4.87
CA PRO A 319 -16.05 14.23 -5.43
C PRO A 319 -17.18 14.26 -4.41
N PHE A 320 -16.97 13.72 -3.19
CA PHE A 320 -18.02 13.46 -2.21
C PHE A 320 -18.18 14.56 -1.18
N LEU A 321 -19.42 14.91 -0.85
CA LEU A 321 -19.82 15.70 0.32
C LEU A 321 -19.81 14.84 1.59
N THR A 322 -20.21 13.54 1.46
CA THR A 322 -20.21 12.59 2.57
C THR A 322 -19.61 11.25 2.14
N TRP A 323 -18.96 10.59 3.08
CA TRP A 323 -18.61 9.16 2.98
C TRP A 323 -19.60 8.36 3.86
N GLY A 324 -19.97 7.18 3.43
CA GLY A 324 -21.02 6.31 3.95
C GLY A 324 -22.10 6.11 2.90
N HIS A 325 -22.86 7.13 2.56
CA HIS A 325 -23.84 7.13 1.46
C HIS A 325 -23.24 7.59 0.12
N PHE A 326 -22.00 8.08 0.09
CA PHE A 326 -21.32 8.58 -1.12
C PHE A 326 -22.14 9.67 -1.84
N ILE A 327 -22.61 10.65 -1.07
CA ILE A 327 -23.32 11.81 -1.61
C ILE A 327 -22.32 12.72 -2.30
N LEU A 328 -22.54 13.02 -3.57
CA LEU A 328 -21.68 13.92 -4.34
C LEU A 328 -21.80 15.36 -3.85
N ASN A 329 -20.69 16.10 -3.95
CA ASN A 329 -20.68 17.54 -3.68
C ASN A 329 -21.51 18.26 -4.76
N PRO A 330 -22.63 18.96 -4.39
CA PRO A 330 -23.51 19.60 -5.36
C PRO A 330 -22.87 20.82 -6.06
N GLU A 331 -21.79 21.39 -5.52
CA GLU A 331 -21.01 22.43 -6.19
C GLU A 331 -20.23 21.89 -7.40
N LEU A 332 -19.81 20.64 -7.34
CA LEU A 332 -19.08 19.96 -8.42
C LEU A 332 -20.03 19.24 -9.38
N PHE A 333 -21.04 18.59 -8.80
CA PHE A 333 -22.01 17.77 -9.52
C PHE A 333 -23.45 18.19 -9.15
N PRO A 334 -23.92 19.35 -9.67
CA PRO A 334 -25.26 19.84 -9.37
C PRO A 334 -26.36 18.90 -9.84
N SER A 335 -26.10 18.08 -10.88
CA SER A 335 -27.03 17.02 -11.34
C SER A 335 -26.87 15.72 -10.57
N GLY A 336 -26.05 15.69 -9.52
CA GLY A 336 -25.80 14.51 -8.68
C GLY A 336 -25.23 13.33 -9.47
N ARG A 337 -25.69 12.11 -9.17
CA ARG A 337 -25.20 10.88 -9.84
C ARG A 337 -25.44 10.90 -11.35
N ALA A 338 -26.51 11.54 -11.83
CA ALA A 338 -26.78 11.68 -13.26
C ALA A 338 -25.72 12.54 -13.97
N GLY A 339 -25.23 13.62 -13.32
CA GLY A 339 -24.15 14.45 -13.84
C GLY A 339 -22.82 13.70 -13.92
N LEU A 340 -22.46 12.96 -12.86
CA LEU A 340 -21.25 12.12 -12.86
C LEU A 340 -21.34 11.00 -13.91
N ARG A 341 -22.52 10.39 -14.09
CA ARG A 341 -22.77 9.42 -15.16
C ARG A 341 -22.51 10.00 -16.54
N LEU A 342 -23.01 11.20 -16.81
CA LEU A 342 -22.75 11.88 -18.08
C LEU A 342 -21.24 12.11 -18.30
N CYS A 343 -20.50 12.46 -17.23
CA CYS A 343 -19.04 12.58 -17.29
C CYS A 343 -18.38 11.22 -17.62
N ALA A 344 -18.83 10.13 -16.99
CA ALA A 344 -18.32 8.79 -17.27
C ALA A 344 -18.62 8.34 -18.72
N GLU A 345 -19.81 8.63 -19.23
CA GLU A 345 -20.17 8.34 -20.63
C GLU A 345 -19.33 9.15 -21.63
N LYS A 346 -19.00 10.42 -21.31
CA LYS A 346 -18.09 11.24 -22.13
C LYS A 346 -16.69 10.62 -22.18
N ALA A 347 -16.17 10.20 -21.02
CA ALA A 347 -14.88 9.52 -20.94
C ALA A 347 -14.88 8.21 -21.76
N ALA A 348 -15.89 7.36 -21.58
CA ALA A 348 -16.01 6.09 -22.27
C ALA A 348 -16.08 6.25 -23.81
N ARG A 349 -16.79 7.26 -24.33
CA ARG A 349 -16.81 7.57 -25.79
C ARG A 349 -15.43 7.91 -26.35
N ARG A 350 -14.51 8.38 -25.53
CA ARG A 350 -13.11 8.67 -25.88
C ARG A 350 -12.15 7.50 -25.62
N GLY A 351 -12.68 6.35 -25.16
CA GLY A 351 -11.86 5.20 -24.78
C GLY A 351 -11.11 5.40 -23.46
N LEU A 352 -11.51 6.40 -22.65
CA LEU A 352 -10.97 6.69 -21.33
C LEU A 352 -11.85 6.11 -20.22
N ARG A 353 -11.30 5.92 -19.04
CA ARG A 353 -12.05 5.62 -17.82
C ARG A 353 -12.27 6.87 -17.00
N LEU A 354 -13.36 6.91 -16.26
CA LEU A 354 -13.58 7.89 -15.21
C LEU A 354 -13.42 7.22 -13.85
N GLY A 355 -12.64 7.85 -12.96
CA GLY A 355 -12.39 7.36 -11.61
C GLY A 355 -12.77 8.35 -10.53
N VAL A 356 -12.92 7.84 -9.30
CA VAL A 356 -13.20 8.65 -8.11
C VAL A 356 -12.40 8.14 -6.91
N HIS A 357 -11.91 9.08 -6.10
CA HIS A 357 -11.28 8.78 -4.82
C HIS A 357 -12.33 8.66 -3.71
N THR A 358 -12.14 7.70 -2.81
CA THR A 358 -12.92 7.57 -1.59
C THR A 358 -12.06 7.03 -0.46
N LEU A 359 -12.34 7.46 0.77
CA LEU A 359 -11.84 6.77 1.95
C LEU A 359 -12.76 5.59 2.26
N THR A 360 -12.22 4.41 2.07
CA THR A 360 -12.94 3.15 2.21
C THR A 360 -13.43 2.94 3.64
N ASN A 361 -14.72 2.71 3.82
CA ASN A 361 -15.33 2.39 5.11
C ASN A 361 -15.30 3.53 6.17
N PHE A 362 -15.01 4.75 5.78
CA PHE A 362 -15.12 5.94 6.64
C PHE A 362 -16.53 6.53 6.54
N ILE A 363 -17.03 7.10 7.64
CA ILE A 363 -18.34 7.77 7.70
C ILE A 363 -18.13 9.19 8.20
N THR A 364 -18.44 10.19 7.36
CA THR A 364 -18.35 11.60 7.78
C THR A 364 -19.46 11.97 8.75
N THR A 365 -19.21 12.93 9.62
CA THR A 365 -20.16 13.31 10.67
C THR A 365 -21.44 13.96 10.15
N ASN A 366 -21.47 14.38 8.89
CA ASN A 366 -22.65 14.91 8.20
C ASN A 366 -23.37 13.87 7.33
N ASP A 367 -22.97 12.59 7.38
CA ASP A 367 -23.60 11.51 6.63
C ASP A 367 -24.93 11.08 7.28
N PRO A 368 -25.94 10.62 6.51
CA PRO A 368 -27.20 10.09 7.05
C PRO A 368 -27.07 8.94 8.06
N TYR A 369 -25.95 8.20 8.09
CA TYR A 369 -25.66 7.24 9.16
C TYR A 369 -25.32 7.89 10.51
N VAL A 370 -25.04 9.21 10.53
CA VAL A 370 -24.67 9.93 11.75
C VAL A 370 -25.74 10.94 12.15
N THR A 371 -26.36 11.62 11.21
CA THR A 371 -27.29 12.72 11.43
C THR A 371 -28.53 12.63 10.53
N PRO A 372 -29.76 12.97 10.96
CA PRO A 372 -30.12 13.48 12.30
C PRO A 372 -30.25 12.39 13.38
N VAL A 373 -30.25 11.10 13.00
CA VAL A 373 -30.37 9.95 13.92
C VAL A 373 -29.20 9.01 13.69
N PRO A 374 -28.30 8.83 14.68
CA PRO A 374 -27.14 7.98 14.49
C PRO A 374 -27.51 6.50 14.39
N ASP A 375 -26.95 5.81 13.42
CA ASP A 375 -27.14 4.38 13.25
C ASP A 375 -26.56 3.61 14.45
N ARG A 376 -27.30 2.63 14.92
CA ARG A 376 -26.92 1.78 16.04
C ARG A 376 -25.71 0.89 15.74
N ARG A 377 -25.39 0.69 14.46
CA ARG A 377 -24.29 -0.11 13.94
C ARG A 377 -22.99 0.68 13.74
N LEU A 378 -22.95 1.96 14.17
CA LEU A 378 -21.66 2.66 14.29
C LEU A 378 -20.73 1.90 15.23
N ALA A 379 -19.46 1.77 14.88
CA ALA A 379 -18.45 1.05 15.67
C ALA A 379 -18.23 1.72 17.02
N GLU A 380 -18.20 0.93 18.07
CA GLU A 380 -18.06 1.37 19.46
C GLU A 380 -16.80 0.77 20.08
N THR A 381 -16.05 1.56 20.82
CA THR A 381 -14.90 1.05 21.59
C THR A 381 -15.34 0.35 22.87
N GLY A 382 -16.59 0.60 23.31
CA GLY A 382 -17.26 0.00 24.44
C GLY A 382 -18.31 0.93 25.04
N ALA A 383 -18.95 0.51 26.12
CA ALA A 383 -20.07 1.26 26.69
C ALA A 383 -20.11 1.19 28.22
N SER A 384 -20.86 2.14 28.81
CA SER A 384 -21.30 2.17 30.20
C SER A 384 -22.81 2.43 30.25
N ILE A 385 -23.35 2.69 31.43
CA ILE A 385 -24.71 3.15 31.66
C ILE A 385 -24.68 4.50 32.38
N ILE A 386 -25.68 5.35 32.17
CA ILE A 386 -25.85 6.56 32.96
C ILE A 386 -26.43 6.22 34.33
N THR A 387 -25.96 6.90 35.39
CA THR A 387 -26.30 6.56 36.78
C THR A 387 -27.36 7.48 37.38
N ALA A 388 -27.80 8.51 36.67
CA ALA A 388 -28.92 9.41 37.05
C ALA A 388 -29.66 9.86 35.79
N ASP A 389 -30.90 10.33 35.99
CA ASP A 389 -31.64 11.01 34.95
C ASP A 389 -30.91 12.30 34.53
N ILE A 390 -30.91 12.62 33.24
CA ILE A 390 -30.32 13.83 32.71
C ILE A 390 -31.28 14.57 31.80
N SER A 391 -31.22 15.88 31.82
CA SER A 391 -32.00 16.75 30.93
C SER A 391 -31.28 16.93 29.59
N ALA A 392 -31.95 17.51 28.62
CA ALA A 392 -31.37 17.84 27.32
C ALA A 392 -30.24 18.90 27.37
N THR A 393 -30.12 19.61 28.50
CA THR A 393 -29.18 20.72 28.67
C THR A 393 -28.01 20.42 29.63
N ASP A 394 -28.02 19.24 30.26
CA ASP A 394 -26.95 18.88 31.21
C ASP A 394 -25.61 18.72 30.48
N THR A 395 -24.58 19.38 31.01
CA THR A 395 -23.20 19.36 30.47
C THR A 395 -22.28 18.42 31.22
N GLU A 396 -22.77 17.78 32.31
CA GLU A 396 -22.09 16.69 33.01
C GLU A 396 -23.00 15.45 32.96
N ILE A 397 -22.47 14.33 32.54
CA ILE A 397 -23.24 13.07 32.42
C ILE A 397 -22.63 12.02 33.35
N PRO A 398 -23.34 11.63 34.43
CA PRO A 398 -22.87 10.63 35.35
C PRO A 398 -22.92 9.23 34.71
N VAL A 399 -21.79 8.51 34.76
CA VAL A 399 -21.63 7.18 34.19
C VAL A 399 -21.15 6.19 35.24
N GLU A 400 -21.49 4.89 35.10
CA GLU A 400 -21.08 3.85 36.04
C GLU A 400 -19.57 3.57 35.97
N SER A 401 -18.96 3.64 34.77
CA SER A 401 -17.56 3.31 34.54
C SER A 401 -16.92 4.28 33.59
N ASP A 402 -15.64 4.62 33.85
CA ASP A 402 -14.77 5.41 32.99
C ASP A 402 -13.99 4.55 31.97
N LYS A 403 -14.08 3.24 32.01
CA LYS A 403 -13.21 2.30 31.30
C LYS A 403 -12.97 2.68 29.83
N TYR A 404 -14.04 3.04 29.12
CA TYR A 404 -13.97 3.34 27.68
C TYR A 404 -13.90 4.83 27.36
N PHE A 405 -14.03 5.71 28.36
CA PHE A 405 -14.09 7.16 28.19
C PHE A 405 -12.79 7.87 28.58
N LYS A 406 -11.88 7.22 29.29
CA LYS A 406 -10.61 7.81 29.76
C LYS A 406 -9.47 7.72 28.74
N ASN A 407 -9.52 6.83 27.77
CA ASN A 407 -8.49 6.71 26.74
C ASN A 407 -8.83 7.57 25.52
N LEU A 408 -8.75 8.88 25.67
CA LEU A 408 -9.10 9.86 24.63
C LEU A 408 -7.95 10.17 23.67
N LYS A 409 -6.74 9.67 23.95
CA LYS A 409 -5.54 10.01 23.16
C LYS A 409 -5.64 9.65 21.66
N PRO A 410 -6.23 8.50 21.25
CA PRO A 410 -6.42 8.19 19.85
C PRO A 410 -7.67 8.83 19.23
N SER A 411 -8.63 9.28 20.05
CA SER A 411 -9.89 9.90 19.59
C SER A 411 -9.69 11.40 19.28
N THR A 412 -10.39 11.90 18.27
CA THR A 412 -10.42 13.33 17.91
C THR A 412 -11.80 13.94 18.08
N LEU A 413 -12.84 13.13 18.02
CA LEU A 413 -14.21 13.58 18.18
C LEU A 413 -14.69 13.55 19.62
N HIS A 414 -14.14 12.65 20.45
CA HIS A 414 -14.58 12.42 21.82
C HIS A 414 -16.11 12.26 21.88
N ALA A 415 -16.65 11.38 21.03
CA ALA A 415 -18.08 11.25 20.80
C ALA A 415 -18.65 9.97 21.43
N ALA A 416 -19.76 10.08 22.12
CA ALA A 416 -20.50 8.95 22.65
C ALA A 416 -21.93 8.97 22.12
N ARG A 417 -22.52 7.81 21.87
CA ARG A 417 -23.92 7.64 21.48
C ARG A 417 -24.74 7.26 22.69
N LEU A 418 -25.83 8.02 22.95
CA LEU A 418 -26.81 7.75 23.97
C LEU A 418 -28.21 7.78 23.31
N GLY A 419 -28.82 6.60 23.11
CA GLY A 419 -30.04 6.48 22.33
C GLY A 419 -29.87 6.98 20.88
N GLU A 420 -30.65 7.99 20.51
CA GLU A 420 -30.61 8.66 19.19
C GLU A 420 -29.82 9.97 19.20
N GLU A 421 -29.08 10.22 20.28
CA GLU A 421 -28.25 11.40 20.45
C GLU A 421 -26.75 11.05 20.38
N ILE A 422 -25.94 11.91 19.75
CA ILE A 422 -24.49 11.92 19.89
C ILE A 422 -24.11 13.07 20.82
N ILE A 423 -23.26 12.76 21.79
CA ILE A 423 -22.75 13.68 22.79
C ILE A 423 -21.25 13.74 22.65
N ARG A 424 -20.68 14.94 22.50
CA ARG A 424 -19.26 15.13 22.61
C ARG A 424 -18.90 15.56 24.02
N PHE A 425 -17.77 15.14 24.52
CA PHE A 425 -17.29 15.50 25.87
C PHE A 425 -15.80 15.78 25.84
N ARG A 426 -15.32 16.59 26.79
CA ARG A 426 -13.91 16.95 26.86
C ARG A 426 -13.09 15.91 27.62
N ASP A 427 -13.61 15.40 28.76
CA ASP A 427 -12.88 14.54 29.67
C ASP A 427 -13.86 13.70 30.54
N VAL A 428 -13.31 12.82 31.35
CA VAL A 428 -14.06 12.07 32.38
C VAL A 428 -13.39 12.28 33.73
N THR A 429 -14.19 12.35 34.81
CA THR A 429 -13.63 12.50 36.17
C THR A 429 -12.66 11.34 36.50
N PRO A 430 -11.49 11.60 37.10
CA PRO A 430 -10.47 10.58 37.37
C PRO A 430 -10.83 9.56 38.43
N ASN A 431 -11.80 9.89 39.30
CA ASN A 431 -12.28 9.06 40.43
C ASN A 431 -13.79 9.01 40.51
N PRO A 432 -14.37 7.92 41.06
CA PRO A 432 -15.79 7.86 41.31
C PRO A 432 -16.31 8.99 42.22
N PRO A 433 -17.56 9.48 42.03
CA PRO A 433 -18.48 9.11 40.97
C PRO A 433 -18.02 9.64 39.59
N TYR A 434 -18.00 8.74 38.58
CA TYR A 434 -17.56 9.09 37.22
C TYR A 434 -18.57 9.96 36.52
N LYS A 435 -18.07 11.00 35.82
CA LYS A 435 -18.90 11.88 34.98
C LYS A 435 -18.14 12.25 33.72
N LEU A 436 -18.81 12.25 32.59
CA LEU A 436 -18.34 12.92 31.38
C LEU A 436 -18.51 14.43 31.60
N LEU A 437 -17.49 15.21 31.24
CA LEU A 437 -17.39 16.65 31.53
C LEU A 437 -17.46 17.49 30.24
N ASP A 438 -18.03 18.70 30.41
CA ASP A 438 -18.18 19.68 29.31
C ASP A 438 -18.86 19.08 28.07
N CYS A 439 -19.97 18.38 28.32
CA CYS A 439 -20.71 17.69 27.29
C CYS A 439 -21.42 18.66 26.34
N GLN A 440 -21.13 18.53 25.05
CA GLN A 440 -21.88 19.15 23.97
C GLN A 440 -23.01 18.20 23.56
N ARG A 441 -24.23 18.58 23.86
CA ARG A 441 -25.43 17.80 23.58
C ARG A 441 -25.86 17.96 22.12
N GLY A 442 -26.46 16.92 21.54
CA GLY A 442 -26.98 16.95 20.15
C GLY A 442 -25.86 17.21 19.12
N ALA A 443 -24.68 16.64 19.32
CA ALA A 443 -23.54 16.84 18.44
C ALA A 443 -23.81 16.31 17.01
N PHE A 444 -23.14 16.92 16.04
CA PHE A 444 -23.24 16.61 14.60
C PHE A 444 -24.66 16.72 14.03
N GLY A 445 -25.53 17.55 14.65
CA GLY A 445 -26.90 17.75 14.20
C GLY A 445 -27.89 16.68 14.67
N THR A 446 -27.51 15.83 15.60
CA THR A 446 -28.45 14.95 16.32
C THR A 446 -29.26 15.75 17.33
N ARG A 447 -30.37 15.19 17.83
CA ARG A 447 -31.27 15.92 18.73
C ARG A 447 -30.92 15.65 20.19
N ALA A 448 -30.57 16.72 20.96
CA ALA A 448 -30.47 16.64 22.41
C ALA A 448 -31.83 16.27 23.05
N SER A 449 -31.83 15.29 23.95
CA SER A 449 -33.02 14.80 24.63
C SER A 449 -32.76 14.51 26.11
N ALA A 450 -33.82 14.37 26.90
CA ALA A 450 -33.71 13.87 28.25
C ALA A 450 -33.53 12.34 28.21
N HIS A 451 -32.72 11.81 29.13
CA HIS A 451 -32.43 10.38 29.23
C HIS A 451 -32.59 9.91 30.66
N THR A 452 -32.99 8.67 30.86
CA THR A 452 -33.25 8.07 32.15
C THR A 452 -32.10 7.23 32.66
N ARG A 453 -31.92 7.17 33.96
CA ARG A 453 -30.95 6.30 34.63
C ARG A 453 -31.07 4.87 34.10
N GLY A 454 -29.89 4.27 33.82
CA GLY A 454 -29.78 2.91 33.29
C GLY A 454 -29.69 2.82 31.77
N GLU A 455 -29.90 3.92 31.04
CA GLU A 455 -29.68 3.94 29.59
C GLU A 455 -28.20 3.74 29.26
N ARG A 456 -27.96 3.05 28.12
CA ARG A 456 -26.61 2.69 27.65
C ARG A 456 -26.00 3.87 26.89
N ILE A 457 -24.80 4.28 27.33
CA ILE A 457 -23.95 5.26 26.64
C ILE A 457 -22.71 4.55 26.10
N ALA A 458 -22.43 4.69 24.81
CA ALA A 458 -21.37 3.99 24.11
C ALA A 458 -20.37 4.97 23.52
N MET A 459 -19.06 4.75 23.78
CA MET A 459 -17.99 5.52 23.18
C MET A 459 -17.84 5.07 21.72
N LEU A 460 -17.97 6.01 20.79
CA LEU A 460 -17.82 5.76 19.35
C LEU A 460 -16.34 5.68 18.97
N LEU A 461 -16.02 4.82 18.02
CA LEU A 461 -14.68 4.72 17.43
C LEU A 461 -14.54 5.77 16.33
N ASP A 462 -13.47 6.59 16.38
CA ASP A 462 -13.19 7.65 15.43
C ASP A 462 -11.72 7.69 15.01
N TYR A 463 -11.43 8.51 13.99
CA TYR A 463 -10.09 8.66 13.39
C TYR A 463 -9.73 10.16 13.23
N PRO A 464 -8.43 10.50 13.13
CA PRO A 464 -7.95 11.87 12.98
C PRO A 464 -8.59 12.71 11.86
N TYR A 465 -9.20 12.10 10.86
CA TYR A 465 -9.97 12.83 9.83
C TYR A 465 -11.37 13.28 10.27
N GLN A 466 -11.67 13.22 11.56
CA GLN A 466 -12.98 13.55 12.14
C GLN A 466 -14.11 12.70 11.55
N THR A 467 -13.86 11.42 11.41
CA THR A 467 -14.81 10.44 10.86
C THR A 467 -15.13 9.35 11.87
N LEU A 468 -16.28 8.74 11.72
CA LEU A 468 -16.73 7.57 12.44
C LEU A 468 -16.59 6.33 11.55
N PHE A 469 -16.81 5.15 12.13
CA PHE A 469 -16.71 3.87 11.43
C PHE A 469 -17.96 3.01 11.65
N PRO A 470 -18.27 2.11 10.71
CA PRO A 470 -19.31 1.10 10.89
C PRO A 470 -18.79 -0.12 11.68
N ASN A 471 -19.69 -0.84 12.34
CA ASN A 471 -19.46 -2.24 12.68
C ASN A 471 -19.48 -3.10 11.39
N PHE A 472 -19.25 -4.40 11.48
CA PHE A 472 -19.19 -5.27 10.32
C PHE A 472 -20.50 -5.33 9.50
N GLU A 473 -21.66 -5.31 10.17
CA GLU A 473 -22.96 -5.34 9.48
C GLU A 473 -23.18 -4.08 8.63
N LEU A 474 -22.97 -2.90 9.22
CA LEU A 474 -23.09 -1.63 8.50
C LEU A 474 -22.02 -1.50 7.40
N GLN A 475 -20.81 -2.03 7.64
CA GLN A 475 -19.75 -2.09 6.64
C GLN A 475 -20.21 -2.84 5.37
N GLN A 476 -20.93 -3.95 5.51
CA GLN A 476 -21.45 -4.70 4.36
C GLN A 476 -22.52 -3.91 3.61
N GLU A 477 -23.32 -3.12 4.30
CA GLU A 477 -24.28 -2.20 3.69
C GLU A 477 -23.58 -1.07 2.92
N ILE A 478 -22.52 -0.47 3.49
CA ILE A 478 -21.71 0.55 2.82
C ILE A 478 -21.04 -0.02 1.57
N ALA A 479 -20.53 -1.26 1.62
CA ALA A 479 -19.99 -1.93 0.44
C ALA A 479 -21.04 -2.05 -0.68
N SER A 480 -22.27 -2.43 -0.33
CA SER A 480 -23.41 -2.47 -1.28
C SER A 480 -23.81 -1.07 -1.79
N GLN A 481 -23.74 -0.04 -0.94
CA GLN A 481 -23.96 1.35 -1.37
C GLN A 481 -22.93 1.78 -2.40
N LEU A 482 -21.66 1.43 -2.18
CA LEU A 482 -20.58 1.74 -3.12
C LEU A 482 -20.78 0.99 -4.46
N GLY A 483 -21.11 -0.30 -4.43
CA GLY A 483 -21.41 -1.06 -5.66
C GLY A 483 -22.56 -0.45 -6.46
N ARG A 484 -23.66 -0.07 -5.79
CA ARG A 484 -24.79 0.65 -6.42
C ARG A 484 -24.37 2.00 -7.00
N PHE A 485 -23.55 2.77 -6.25
CA PHE A 485 -23.03 4.05 -6.73
C PHE A 485 -22.25 3.86 -8.05
N LEU A 486 -21.35 2.86 -8.10
CA LEU A 486 -20.55 2.54 -9.28
C LEU A 486 -21.45 2.20 -10.48
N ASN A 487 -22.47 1.35 -10.29
CA ASN A 487 -23.40 0.94 -11.35
C ASN A 487 -24.27 2.12 -11.85
N GLU A 488 -24.76 2.97 -10.94
CA GLU A 488 -25.58 4.12 -11.30
C GLU A 488 -24.81 5.21 -12.04
N THR A 489 -23.51 5.35 -11.74
CA THR A 489 -22.67 6.42 -12.31
C THR A 489 -21.82 5.96 -13.49
N GLY A 490 -21.61 4.65 -13.65
CA GLY A 490 -20.70 4.11 -14.66
C GLY A 490 -19.23 4.42 -14.41
N VAL A 491 -18.86 4.83 -13.18
CA VAL A 491 -17.47 5.02 -12.76
C VAL A 491 -16.75 3.68 -12.85
N SER A 492 -15.66 3.62 -13.61
CA SER A 492 -14.95 2.40 -13.96
C SER A 492 -13.51 2.32 -13.42
N HIS A 493 -13.16 3.24 -12.51
CA HIS A 493 -11.87 3.27 -11.84
C HIS A 493 -12.05 3.76 -10.40
N ILE A 494 -11.54 3.02 -9.42
CA ILE A 494 -11.61 3.37 -7.99
C ILE A 494 -10.35 2.92 -7.27
N ASP A 495 -9.90 3.72 -6.30
CA ASP A 495 -8.87 3.33 -5.35
C ASP A 495 -9.49 3.13 -3.96
N PHE A 496 -9.24 2.00 -3.33
CA PHE A 496 -9.55 1.76 -1.92
C PHE A 496 -8.45 2.40 -1.06
N ASP A 497 -8.51 3.72 -0.93
CA ASP A 497 -7.68 4.41 0.04
C ASP A 497 -8.28 4.29 1.44
N GLY A 498 -7.42 4.26 2.47
CA GLY A 498 -7.86 4.01 3.84
C GLY A 498 -8.57 2.67 4.03
N HIS A 499 -8.24 1.64 3.22
CA HIS A 499 -8.87 0.32 3.31
C HIS A 499 -8.74 -0.31 4.71
N GLU A 500 -7.70 0.08 5.48
CA GLU A 500 -7.55 -0.25 6.92
C GLU A 500 -8.70 0.27 7.79
N GLY A 501 -9.52 1.19 7.32
CA GLY A 501 -10.75 1.58 8.00
C GLY A 501 -11.71 0.41 8.26
N CYS A 502 -11.63 -0.65 7.45
CA CYS A 502 -12.39 -1.88 7.69
C CYS A 502 -12.00 -2.60 9.00
N LEU A 503 -10.76 -2.42 9.48
CA LEU A 503 -10.29 -2.98 10.75
C LEU A 503 -11.06 -2.43 11.95
N ALA A 504 -11.67 -1.25 11.83
CA ALA A 504 -12.47 -0.63 12.87
C ALA A 504 -13.68 -1.47 13.31
N SER A 505 -14.15 -2.38 12.45
CA SER A 505 -15.21 -3.34 12.79
C SER A 505 -14.77 -4.41 13.81
N GLY A 506 -13.47 -4.55 14.07
CA GLY A 506 -12.89 -5.59 14.92
C GLY A 506 -12.77 -6.97 14.27
N GLU A 507 -13.04 -7.08 12.96
CA GLU A 507 -13.00 -8.36 12.23
C GLU A 507 -11.68 -8.61 11.50
N GLY A 508 -10.72 -7.69 11.63
CA GLY A 508 -9.37 -7.82 11.08
C GLY A 508 -9.35 -7.89 9.55
N GLU A 509 -8.42 -8.66 9.01
CA GLU A 509 -8.26 -8.83 7.56
C GLU A 509 -9.55 -9.37 6.89
N TYR A 510 -10.35 -10.17 7.61
CA TYR A 510 -11.65 -10.63 7.11
C TYR A 510 -12.57 -9.48 6.69
N ALA A 511 -12.59 -8.41 7.48
CA ALA A 511 -13.42 -7.24 7.17
C ALA A 511 -12.97 -6.57 5.86
N MET A 512 -11.67 -6.47 5.63
CA MET A 512 -11.11 -5.87 4.41
C MET A 512 -11.43 -6.71 3.18
N GLU A 513 -11.21 -8.02 3.27
CA GLU A 513 -11.45 -8.95 2.18
C GLU A 513 -12.94 -9.08 1.85
N ALA A 514 -13.80 -9.14 2.88
CA ALA A 514 -15.25 -9.20 2.72
C ALA A 514 -15.84 -7.91 2.11
N PHE A 515 -15.31 -6.73 2.47
CA PHE A 515 -15.70 -5.46 1.86
C PHE A 515 -15.37 -5.44 0.37
N ALA A 516 -14.13 -5.78 0.02
CA ALA A 516 -13.68 -5.79 -1.37
C ALA A 516 -14.44 -6.81 -2.22
N ASP A 517 -14.66 -8.03 -1.71
CA ASP A 517 -15.43 -9.08 -2.38
C ASP A 517 -16.88 -8.63 -2.63
N LYS A 518 -17.49 -7.98 -1.64
CA LYS A 518 -18.86 -7.47 -1.74
C LYS A 518 -18.98 -6.41 -2.84
N VAL A 519 -18.09 -5.41 -2.85
CA VAL A 519 -18.08 -4.38 -3.91
C VAL A 519 -17.86 -5.01 -5.28
N TYR A 520 -16.88 -5.92 -5.40
CA TYR A 520 -16.60 -6.61 -6.65
C TYR A 520 -17.81 -7.36 -7.21
N ARG A 521 -18.50 -8.13 -6.35
CA ARG A 521 -19.65 -8.95 -6.80
C ARG A 521 -20.90 -8.14 -7.11
N GLU A 522 -21.05 -6.96 -6.55
CA GLU A 522 -22.19 -6.06 -6.81
C GLU A 522 -21.95 -5.11 -7.97
N THR A 523 -20.72 -4.93 -8.42
CA THR A 523 -20.40 -4.10 -9.60
C THR A 523 -20.68 -4.89 -10.87
N ASP A 524 -21.50 -4.33 -11.77
CA ASP A 524 -22.02 -5.00 -12.98
C ASP A 524 -21.20 -4.72 -14.26
N HIS A 525 -20.10 -3.97 -14.13
CA HIS A 525 -19.23 -3.60 -15.25
C HIS A 525 -17.74 -3.75 -14.88
N THR A 526 -16.86 -3.62 -15.88
CA THR A 526 -15.41 -3.66 -15.66
C THR A 526 -14.97 -2.48 -14.81
N LEU A 527 -14.42 -2.77 -13.62
CA LEU A 527 -13.88 -1.81 -12.68
C LEU A 527 -12.37 -2.02 -12.51
N VAL A 528 -11.57 -1.00 -12.76
CA VAL A 528 -10.16 -1.00 -12.33
C VAL A 528 -10.13 -0.60 -10.85
N ASN A 529 -9.61 -1.48 -10.02
CA ASN A 529 -9.51 -1.28 -8.57
C ASN A 529 -8.04 -1.15 -8.16
N GLY A 530 -7.65 0.04 -7.73
CA GLY A 530 -6.39 0.29 -7.04
C GLY A 530 -6.56 0.26 -5.53
N SER A 531 -5.46 0.32 -4.77
CA SER A 531 -5.50 0.40 -3.32
C SER A 531 -4.20 0.93 -2.73
N SER A 532 -4.30 1.46 -1.51
CA SER A 532 -3.17 1.76 -0.64
C SER A 532 -2.64 0.53 0.11
N ARG A 533 -3.44 -0.54 0.23
CA ARG A 533 -3.12 -1.79 0.94
C ARG A 533 -3.35 -3.02 0.08
N SER A 534 -2.73 -4.12 0.49
CA SER A 534 -2.94 -5.43 -0.12
C SER A 534 -3.39 -6.45 0.93
N GLY A 535 -4.08 -7.48 0.51
CA GLY A 535 -4.47 -8.66 1.28
C GLY A 535 -4.43 -9.88 0.38
N HIS A 536 -4.38 -11.07 0.95
CA HIS A 536 -4.21 -12.29 0.15
C HIS A 536 -5.41 -12.56 -0.77
N TYR A 537 -6.62 -12.56 -0.21
CA TYR A 537 -7.83 -12.73 -1.03
C TYR A 537 -8.11 -11.48 -1.88
N TYR A 538 -7.87 -10.30 -1.33
CA TYR A 538 -8.04 -9.04 -2.06
C TYR A 538 -7.10 -8.93 -3.26
N TRP A 539 -5.96 -9.65 -3.28
CA TRP A 539 -5.07 -9.73 -4.43
C TRP A 539 -5.81 -10.17 -5.71
N HIS A 540 -6.81 -11.06 -5.62
CA HIS A 540 -7.62 -11.50 -6.77
C HIS A 540 -8.46 -10.34 -7.36
N ILE A 541 -8.86 -9.36 -6.56
CA ILE A 541 -9.68 -8.21 -6.97
C ILE A 541 -8.81 -7.03 -7.40
N ASN A 542 -7.74 -6.79 -6.66
CA ASN A 542 -6.88 -5.63 -6.79
C ASN A 542 -6.10 -5.66 -8.11
N HIS A 543 -6.12 -4.55 -8.86
CA HIS A 543 -5.37 -4.41 -10.09
C HIS A 543 -3.93 -3.95 -9.81
N TYR A 544 -3.75 -2.91 -8.98
CA TYR A 544 -2.45 -2.35 -8.64
C TYR A 544 -2.46 -1.74 -7.23
N LEU A 545 -1.27 -1.48 -6.72
CA LEU A 545 -1.07 -0.64 -5.53
C LEU A 545 -0.38 0.64 -5.98
N ASN A 546 -1.00 1.79 -5.75
CA ASN A 546 -0.42 3.07 -6.10
C ASN A 546 -0.72 4.10 -5.03
N TRP A 547 0.25 4.29 -4.14
CA TRP A 547 0.20 5.20 -3.02
C TRP A 547 1.36 6.20 -3.11
N GLY A 548 1.33 7.25 -2.34
CA GLY A 548 2.42 8.20 -2.22
C GLY A 548 2.01 9.58 -2.65
N GLU A 549 1.08 10.18 -1.88
CA GLU A 549 0.69 11.57 -2.07
C GLU A 549 1.91 12.48 -2.05
N PRO A 550 2.05 13.35 -3.04
CA PRO A 550 3.18 14.25 -3.14
C PRO A 550 2.96 15.50 -2.26
N TRP A 551 2.81 15.30 -0.97
CA TRP A 551 2.54 16.38 -0.01
C TRP A 551 3.64 17.44 0.03
N TYR A 552 4.87 17.07 -0.34
CA TYR A 552 6.02 17.96 -0.26
C TYR A 552 6.97 17.74 -1.41
N GLY A 553 7.22 18.81 -2.12
CA GLY A 553 8.36 18.84 -2.95
C GLY A 553 8.15 18.52 -4.41
N GLY A 554 9.24 18.61 -5.12
CA GLY A 554 9.32 18.31 -6.53
C GLY A 554 9.29 16.80 -6.82
N PHE A 555 9.34 16.46 -8.07
CA PHE A 555 9.27 15.08 -8.56
C PHE A 555 10.39 14.18 -8.02
N ARG A 556 11.60 14.74 -7.87
CA ARG A 556 12.79 14.01 -7.42
C ARG A 556 12.84 13.84 -5.89
N GLU A 557 12.36 14.83 -5.15
CA GLU A 557 12.49 14.97 -3.71
C GLU A 557 11.38 14.27 -2.94
N SER A 558 10.22 14.03 -3.60
CA SER A 558 9.06 13.42 -2.97
C SER A 558 9.08 11.90 -3.09
N GLN A 559 8.83 11.20 -1.99
CA GLN A 559 8.54 9.75 -1.94
C GLN A 559 9.59 8.84 -2.61
N ALA A 560 10.86 9.27 -2.73
CA ALA A 560 11.88 8.54 -3.47
C ALA A 560 12.07 7.11 -2.96
N ASP A 561 12.17 6.92 -1.64
CA ASP A 561 12.34 5.59 -1.05
C ASP A 561 11.13 4.69 -1.35
N TYR A 562 9.91 5.21 -1.17
CA TYR A 562 8.68 4.49 -1.47
C TYR A 562 8.63 4.03 -2.93
N ARG A 563 8.93 4.96 -3.88
CA ARG A 563 8.86 4.70 -5.32
C ARG A 563 9.74 3.55 -5.77
N PHE A 564 10.98 3.50 -5.28
CA PHE A 564 11.97 2.55 -5.75
C PHE A 564 12.04 1.26 -4.93
N GLN A 565 11.80 1.31 -3.61
CA GLN A 565 11.81 0.12 -2.75
C GLN A 565 10.66 -0.84 -3.04
N ASN A 566 9.48 -0.31 -3.41
CA ASN A 566 8.29 -1.12 -3.66
C ASN A 566 8.36 -1.95 -4.96
N GLN A 567 9.24 -1.63 -5.91
CA GLN A 567 9.30 -2.35 -7.19
C GLN A 567 9.56 -3.85 -7.00
N LYS A 568 10.47 -4.21 -6.08
CA LYS A 568 10.73 -5.63 -5.73
C LYS A 568 9.55 -6.31 -5.05
N PHE A 569 8.76 -5.57 -4.29
CA PHE A 569 7.52 -6.09 -3.70
C PHE A 569 6.48 -6.40 -4.78
N TYR A 570 6.29 -5.50 -5.74
CA TYR A 570 5.36 -5.72 -6.86
C TYR A 570 5.76 -6.94 -7.69
N GLU A 571 7.03 -7.05 -8.08
CA GLU A 571 7.57 -8.16 -8.88
C GLU A 571 7.33 -9.52 -8.22
N ARG A 572 7.68 -9.67 -6.92
CA ARG A 572 7.53 -10.96 -6.24
C ARG A 572 6.08 -11.36 -5.98
N ASN A 573 5.14 -10.40 -5.99
CA ASN A 573 3.71 -10.62 -5.78
C ASN A 573 2.88 -10.57 -7.07
N TYR A 574 3.49 -10.56 -8.26
CA TYR A 574 2.81 -10.45 -9.56
C TYR A 574 1.84 -9.26 -9.63
N LEU A 575 2.24 -8.12 -9.07
CA LEU A 575 1.56 -6.85 -9.20
C LEU A 575 2.26 -5.98 -10.25
N PRO A 576 1.56 -5.14 -11.00
CA PRO A 576 2.18 -4.21 -11.91
C PRO A 576 3.02 -3.19 -11.13
N HIS A 577 4.12 -2.76 -11.73
CA HIS A 577 4.97 -1.72 -11.18
C HIS A 577 4.24 -0.37 -11.19
N MET A 578 4.32 0.38 -10.10
CA MET A 578 3.76 1.72 -9.95
C MET A 578 4.76 2.63 -9.25
N LEU A 579 4.84 3.90 -9.69
CA LEU A 579 5.78 4.87 -9.12
C LEU A 579 5.13 5.84 -8.11
N GLY A 580 3.87 5.65 -7.78
CA GLY A 580 3.14 6.57 -6.88
C GLY A 580 2.63 7.81 -7.62
N TRP A 581 2.37 8.88 -6.87
CA TRP A 581 1.76 10.11 -7.34
C TRP A 581 2.79 11.22 -7.55
N PHE A 582 2.63 12.01 -8.60
CA PHE A 582 3.48 13.16 -8.95
C PHE A 582 2.63 14.41 -9.13
N LEU A 583 2.96 15.50 -8.43
CA LEU A 583 2.18 16.74 -8.44
C LEU A 583 2.69 17.70 -9.53
N LEU A 584 1.92 17.88 -10.60
CA LEU A 584 2.13 18.92 -11.58
C LEU A 584 1.57 20.25 -11.06
N THR A 585 2.42 21.28 -11.06
CA THR A 585 2.08 22.65 -10.65
C THR A 585 2.28 23.62 -11.81
N ALA A 586 1.94 24.89 -11.59
CA ALA A 586 2.20 25.95 -12.56
C ALA A 586 3.70 26.13 -12.91
N ASN A 587 4.61 25.54 -12.13
CA ASN A 587 6.06 25.66 -12.28
C ASN A 587 6.77 24.35 -12.65
N THR A 588 6.03 23.27 -12.85
CA THR A 588 6.58 21.98 -13.30
C THR A 588 7.22 22.16 -14.68
N THR A 589 8.41 21.60 -14.85
CA THR A 589 9.22 21.75 -16.05
C THR A 589 9.23 20.50 -16.93
N ALA A 590 9.66 20.62 -18.17
CA ALA A 590 9.91 19.47 -19.05
C ALA A 590 10.94 18.51 -18.47
N GLU A 591 11.95 19.01 -17.74
CA GLU A 591 12.95 18.17 -17.08
C GLU A 591 12.34 17.30 -15.97
N ASP A 592 11.41 17.84 -15.17
CA ASP A 592 10.70 17.09 -14.15
C ASP A 592 9.91 15.92 -14.76
N ILE A 593 9.18 16.22 -15.84
CA ILE A 593 8.40 15.23 -16.58
C ILE A 593 9.31 14.15 -17.17
N GLU A 594 10.38 14.51 -17.85
CA GLU A 594 11.27 13.54 -18.47
C GLU A 594 12.02 12.69 -17.44
N TRP A 595 12.37 13.26 -16.29
CA TRP A 595 12.93 12.49 -15.19
C TRP A 595 11.94 11.43 -14.69
N MET A 596 10.68 11.80 -14.45
CA MET A 596 9.62 10.87 -14.06
C MET A 596 9.41 9.80 -15.13
N MET A 597 9.30 10.20 -16.38
CA MET A 597 8.99 9.31 -17.50
C MET A 597 10.14 8.33 -17.80
N ALA A 598 11.38 8.75 -17.61
CA ALA A 598 12.53 7.84 -17.71
C ALA A 598 12.44 6.71 -16.65
N ARG A 599 12.07 7.04 -15.40
CA ARG A 599 11.84 6.02 -14.34
C ARG A 599 10.66 5.12 -14.69
N ALA A 600 9.54 5.71 -15.17
CA ALA A 600 8.38 4.94 -15.59
C ALA A 600 8.73 3.94 -16.71
N ALA A 601 9.50 4.37 -17.71
CA ALA A 601 9.98 3.50 -18.77
C ALA A 601 10.93 2.42 -18.25
N GLY A 602 11.92 2.80 -17.42
CA GLY A 602 12.93 1.88 -16.87
C GLY A 602 12.31 0.75 -16.04
N TYR A 603 11.36 1.06 -15.18
CA TYR A 603 10.63 0.07 -14.38
C TYR A 603 9.44 -0.55 -15.12
N GLN A 604 9.09 -0.09 -16.31
CA GLN A 604 7.85 -0.44 -17.02
C GLN A 604 6.63 -0.21 -16.10
N ALA A 605 6.63 0.93 -15.41
CA ALA A 605 5.71 1.26 -14.34
C ALA A 605 4.67 2.29 -14.76
N GLY A 606 3.46 2.15 -14.21
CA GLY A 606 2.48 3.22 -14.20
C GLY A 606 2.76 4.26 -13.11
N PHE A 607 1.96 5.30 -13.11
CA PHE A 607 2.00 6.39 -12.12
C PHE A 607 0.66 7.14 -12.12
N ALA A 608 0.43 7.95 -11.08
CA ALA A 608 -0.62 8.97 -11.11
C ALA A 608 0.01 10.35 -11.29
N LEU A 609 -0.46 11.08 -12.29
CA LEU A 609 -0.17 12.52 -12.42
C LEU A 609 -1.26 13.27 -11.67
N VAL A 610 -0.93 13.95 -10.57
CA VAL A 610 -1.86 14.83 -9.87
C VAL A 610 -1.74 16.22 -10.49
N ALA A 611 -2.79 16.70 -11.11
CA ALA A 611 -2.79 18.03 -11.72
C ALA A 611 -4.18 18.65 -11.64
N ARG A 612 -4.32 19.68 -10.80
CA ARG A 612 -5.57 20.45 -10.68
C ARG A 612 -5.79 21.29 -11.93
N TYR A 613 -7.05 21.51 -12.26
CA TYR A 613 -7.46 22.31 -13.42
C TYR A 613 -6.73 23.64 -13.51
N GLU A 614 -6.69 24.40 -12.41
CA GLU A 614 -6.01 25.70 -12.37
C GLU A 614 -4.48 25.60 -12.58
N SER A 615 -3.85 24.51 -12.15
CA SER A 615 -2.41 24.31 -12.36
C SER A 615 -2.10 24.05 -13.82
N LEU A 616 -2.94 23.26 -14.50
CA LEU A 616 -2.82 23.01 -15.94
C LEU A 616 -3.02 24.28 -16.77
N LYS A 617 -3.97 25.13 -16.39
CA LYS A 617 -4.22 26.41 -17.06
C LYS A 617 -3.09 27.43 -16.86
N LYS A 618 -2.50 27.47 -15.66
CA LYS A 618 -1.46 28.44 -15.30
C LYS A 618 -0.06 28.07 -15.79
N ASN A 619 0.21 26.80 -16.03
CA ASN A 619 1.51 26.40 -16.57
C ASN A 619 1.56 26.62 -18.09
N PRO A 620 2.38 27.56 -18.61
CA PRO A 620 2.43 27.86 -20.02
C PRO A 620 2.99 26.71 -20.89
N GLU A 621 3.69 25.76 -20.26
CA GLU A 621 4.26 24.59 -20.94
C GLU A 621 3.32 23.38 -20.93
N THR A 622 2.13 23.46 -20.35
CA THR A 622 1.20 22.31 -20.24
C THR A 622 1.07 21.48 -21.52
N PRO A 623 0.84 22.06 -22.71
CA PRO A 623 0.71 21.24 -23.93
C PRO A 623 2.00 20.45 -24.25
N ARG A 624 3.17 21.05 -24.01
CA ARG A 624 4.48 20.40 -24.20
C ARG A 624 4.69 19.29 -23.17
N LEU A 625 4.39 19.55 -21.89
CA LEU A 625 4.53 18.57 -20.82
C LEU A 625 3.67 17.33 -21.05
N LEU A 626 2.40 17.53 -21.42
CA LEU A 626 1.49 16.42 -21.74
C LEU A 626 1.95 15.64 -22.98
N SER A 627 2.46 16.33 -24.01
CA SER A 627 3.01 15.68 -25.20
C SER A 627 4.25 14.84 -24.89
N LEU A 628 5.13 15.29 -24.00
CA LEU A 628 6.29 14.51 -23.54
C LEU A 628 5.83 13.26 -22.78
N ILE A 629 4.85 13.34 -21.89
CA ILE A 629 4.29 12.18 -21.18
C ILE A 629 3.78 11.16 -22.21
N LYS A 630 3.02 11.61 -23.21
CA LYS A 630 2.49 10.75 -24.27
C LYS A 630 3.60 10.07 -25.07
N LEU A 631 4.61 10.85 -25.48
CA LEU A 631 5.76 10.36 -26.25
C LEU A 631 6.49 9.21 -25.54
N TRP A 632 6.81 9.40 -24.25
CA TRP A 632 7.47 8.39 -23.45
C TRP A 632 6.61 7.15 -23.21
N GLN A 633 5.28 7.32 -23.02
CA GLN A 633 4.36 6.20 -22.90
C GLN A 633 4.24 5.41 -24.21
N GLU A 634 4.25 6.07 -25.37
CA GLU A 634 4.28 5.41 -26.66
C GLU A 634 5.55 4.57 -26.82
N ALA A 635 6.72 5.16 -26.48
CA ALA A 635 7.99 4.47 -26.51
C ALA A 635 8.00 3.19 -25.62
N SER A 636 7.47 3.30 -24.41
CA SER A 636 7.36 2.16 -23.48
C SER A 636 6.43 1.07 -24.01
N ARG A 637 5.27 1.44 -24.56
CA ARG A 637 4.30 0.49 -25.15
C ARG A 637 4.86 -0.20 -26.40
N GLU A 638 5.60 0.51 -27.21
CA GLU A 638 6.29 -0.01 -28.38
C GLU A 638 7.53 -0.87 -28.00
N LYS A 639 7.89 -0.91 -26.70
CA LYS A 639 9.05 -1.66 -26.17
C LYS A 639 10.34 -1.35 -26.91
N ILE A 640 10.59 -0.06 -27.16
CA ILE A 640 11.73 0.36 -27.98
C ILE A 640 13.07 0.23 -27.26
N PHE A 641 13.09 0.32 -25.93
CA PHE A 641 14.32 0.36 -25.14
C PHE A 641 14.96 -1.03 -24.98
N SER A 642 16.26 -1.12 -25.16
CA SER A 642 17.05 -2.32 -24.81
C SER A 642 17.08 -2.55 -23.30
N THR A 643 17.43 -3.77 -22.86
CA THR A 643 17.61 -4.09 -21.44
C THR A 643 18.63 -3.17 -20.77
N GLU A 644 19.75 -2.86 -21.44
CA GLU A 644 20.76 -1.94 -20.92
C GLU A 644 20.22 -0.51 -20.77
N GLN A 645 19.43 -0.03 -21.74
CA GLN A 645 18.80 1.27 -21.66
C GLN A 645 17.78 1.30 -20.52
N LEU A 646 16.94 0.25 -20.35
CA LEU A 646 16.00 0.15 -19.23
C LEU A 646 16.72 0.24 -17.88
N GLU A 647 17.86 -0.44 -17.69
CA GLU A 647 18.61 -0.36 -16.44
C GLU A 647 19.16 1.06 -16.17
N ARG A 648 19.65 1.76 -17.19
CA ARG A 648 20.10 3.15 -17.06
C ARG A 648 18.95 4.11 -16.78
N LEU A 649 17.75 3.86 -17.33
CA LEU A 649 16.54 4.64 -17.10
C LEU A 649 16.01 4.48 -15.66
N LYS A 650 16.28 3.38 -14.96
CA LYS A 650 15.91 3.19 -13.55
C LYS A 650 16.70 4.08 -12.60
N ASP A 651 17.94 4.42 -12.92
CA ASP A 651 18.83 5.17 -12.04
C ASP A 651 18.34 6.62 -11.84
N PRO A 652 17.97 7.05 -10.63
CA PRO A 652 17.46 8.39 -10.35
C PRO A 652 18.51 9.50 -10.59
N GLU A 653 19.80 9.15 -10.64
CA GLU A 653 20.87 10.10 -10.93
C GLU A 653 21.00 10.42 -12.42
N ASN A 654 20.43 9.62 -13.32
CA ASN A 654 20.51 9.83 -14.76
C ASN A 654 19.35 10.66 -15.28
N ASP A 655 19.65 11.61 -16.16
CA ASP A 655 18.65 12.40 -16.89
C ASP A 655 18.71 12.05 -18.38
N PHE A 656 17.53 12.09 -19.01
CA PHE A 656 17.39 11.77 -20.42
C PHE A 656 16.40 12.72 -21.09
N HIS A 657 16.56 12.91 -22.40
CA HIS A 657 15.59 13.53 -23.27
C HIS A 657 15.23 12.55 -24.40
N LEU A 658 13.94 12.41 -24.70
CA LEU A 658 13.45 11.52 -25.76
C LEU A 658 12.83 12.31 -26.88
N GLU A 659 13.20 11.97 -28.11
CA GLU A 659 12.61 12.54 -29.34
C GLU A 659 12.20 11.40 -30.31
N LYS A 660 11.18 11.70 -31.13
CA LYS A 660 10.80 10.86 -32.28
C LYS A 660 10.76 11.75 -33.53
N GLU A 661 11.70 11.55 -34.41
CA GLU A 661 11.81 12.33 -35.65
C GLU A 661 11.76 11.41 -36.87
N ASN A 662 10.84 11.67 -37.81
CA ASN A 662 10.62 10.85 -39.04
C ASN A 662 10.45 9.35 -38.72
N GLY A 663 9.81 9.00 -37.58
CA GLY A 663 9.62 7.61 -37.15
C GLY A 663 10.83 6.99 -36.44
N VAL A 664 11.94 7.70 -36.33
CA VAL A 664 13.16 7.25 -35.63
C VAL A 664 13.17 7.76 -34.22
N TRP A 665 13.34 6.84 -33.25
CA TRP A 665 13.48 7.19 -31.84
C TRP A 665 14.93 7.57 -31.50
N LYS A 666 15.09 8.66 -30.73
CA LYS A 666 16.39 9.20 -30.31
C LYS A 666 16.37 9.42 -28.80
N LEU A 667 17.23 8.73 -28.07
CA LEU A 667 17.41 8.92 -26.63
C LEU A 667 18.69 9.70 -26.37
N PHE A 668 18.59 10.87 -25.74
CA PHE A 668 19.74 11.74 -25.42
C PHE A 668 20.05 11.60 -23.91
N PRO A 669 21.20 11.03 -23.51
CA PRO A 669 21.63 11.10 -22.13
C PRO A 669 22.17 12.50 -21.79
N PHE A 670 22.02 12.92 -20.53
CA PHE A 670 22.72 14.10 -20.02
C PHE A 670 24.02 13.70 -19.33
N LEU A 671 25.13 14.27 -19.77
CA LEU A 671 26.43 14.18 -19.10
C LEU A 671 26.44 15.17 -17.93
N LYS A 672 26.94 14.73 -16.76
CA LYS A 672 26.96 15.53 -15.54
C LYS A 672 28.37 15.71 -15.00
N PHE A 673 28.78 16.96 -14.81
CA PHE A 673 30.03 17.30 -14.13
C PHE A 673 29.69 17.81 -12.73
N LYS A 674 30.15 17.12 -11.70
CA LYS A 674 29.82 17.40 -10.31
C LYS A 674 30.99 18.06 -9.62
N PHE A 675 30.73 19.20 -8.97
CA PHE A 675 31.70 20.00 -8.23
C PHE A 675 31.18 20.30 -6.84
N GLU A 676 32.07 20.52 -5.89
CA GLU A 676 31.73 20.90 -4.53
C GLU A 676 32.58 22.08 -4.07
N HIS A 677 31.92 23.08 -3.50
CA HIS A 677 32.54 24.26 -2.88
C HIS A 677 32.26 24.25 -1.38
N THR A 678 33.35 24.35 -0.60
CA THR A 678 33.29 24.41 0.85
C THR A 678 33.94 25.70 1.37
N ARG A 679 33.58 26.10 2.58
CA ARG A 679 34.24 27.21 3.23
C ARG A 679 35.75 26.96 3.33
N LYS A 680 36.54 27.95 2.87
CA LYS A 680 38.02 27.90 2.93
C LYS A 680 38.51 28.73 4.09
N LEU A 681 39.49 28.22 4.82
CA LEU A 681 40.29 28.99 5.76
C LEU A 681 41.43 29.65 4.98
N LEU A 682 41.35 30.93 4.72
CA LEU A 682 42.27 31.65 3.82
C LEU A 682 43.34 32.45 4.56
N GLN A 683 44.51 32.49 3.99
CA GLN A 683 45.52 33.50 4.30
C GLN A 683 45.35 34.75 3.45
N PRO A 684 45.82 35.93 3.88
CA PRO A 684 45.71 37.14 3.06
C PRO A 684 46.24 36.93 1.63
N GLY A 685 45.43 37.32 0.66
CA GLY A 685 45.76 37.19 -0.79
C GLY A 685 45.35 35.86 -1.45
N GLN A 686 44.84 34.88 -0.70
CA GLN A 686 44.33 33.64 -1.29
C GLN A 686 42.89 33.82 -1.81
N PRO A 687 42.54 33.27 -2.98
CA PRO A 687 41.20 33.37 -3.51
C PRO A 687 40.18 32.50 -2.73
N ALA A 688 39.04 33.07 -2.40
CA ALA A 688 37.96 32.36 -1.73
C ALA A 688 37.22 31.41 -2.67
N TYR A 689 37.11 31.75 -3.93
CA TYR A 689 36.41 30.94 -4.92
C TYR A 689 37.06 29.58 -5.15
N SER A 690 36.23 28.61 -5.56
CA SER A 690 36.67 27.34 -6.16
C SER A 690 36.74 27.50 -7.67
N GLU A 691 37.77 26.86 -8.28
CA GLU A 691 37.94 26.87 -9.73
C GLU A 691 38.00 25.41 -10.19
N TRP A 692 37.25 25.11 -11.25
CA TRP A 692 37.14 23.78 -11.85
C TRP A 692 37.24 23.89 -13.36
N THR A 693 37.60 22.79 -14.00
CA THR A 693 37.57 22.64 -15.44
C THR A 693 36.68 21.48 -15.83
N PHE A 694 35.95 21.61 -16.91
CA PHE A 694 35.20 20.57 -17.58
C PHE A 694 35.27 20.76 -19.08
N SER A 695 34.78 19.80 -19.86
CA SER A 695 34.79 19.91 -21.32
C SER A 695 33.40 19.56 -21.88
N ASN A 696 32.87 20.44 -22.71
CA ASN A 696 31.74 20.13 -23.57
C ASN A 696 32.28 19.46 -24.85
N GLN A 697 32.15 18.13 -24.91
CA GLN A 697 32.54 17.37 -26.11
C GLN A 697 31.40 17.27 -27.14
N GLU A 698 30.26 17.85 -26.81
CA GLU A 698 29.02 17.84 -27.57
C GLU A 698 28.87 19.16 -28.35
N GLN A 699 27.77 19.32 -29.08
CA GLN A 699 27.43 20.55 -29.75
C GLN A 699 27.29 21.75 -28.79
N GLU A 700 27.45 22.94 -29.30
CA GLU A 700 27.14 24.21 -28.59
C GLU A 700 25.70 24.18 -28.05
N GLN A 701 25.53 24.52 -26.78
CA GLN A 701 24.23 24.44 -26.09
C GLN A 701 24.16 25.41 -24.89
N PRO A 702 22.98 25.83 -24.45
CA PRO A 702 22.86 26.71 -23.29
C PRO A 702 23.40 26.06 -22.00
N LEU A 703 23.99 26.89 -21.11
CA LEU A 703 24.50 26.42 -19.83
C LEU A 703 23.35 25.97 -18.90
N ALA A 704 23.21 24.67 -18.73
CA ALA A 704 22.30 24.08 -17.75
C ALA A 704 23.04 23.64 -16.49
N PHE A 705 22.51 23.99 -15.31
CA PHE A 705 23.12 23.60 -14.04
C PHE A 705 22.14 23.44 -12.90
N VAL A 706 22.54 22.69 -11.87
CA VAL A 706 21.88 22.62 -10.58
C VAL A 706 22.89 22.97 -9.48
N LEU A 707 22.58 23.97 -8.67
CA LEU A 707 23.37 24.38 -7.51
C LEU A 707 22.55 24.03 -6.26
N THR A 708 23.08 23.21 -5.37
CA THR A 708 22.39 22.78 -4.15
C THR A 708 23.22 23.15 -2.92
N VAL A 709 22.60 23.84 -1.95
CA VAL A 709 23.18 24.12 -0.65
C VAL A 709 23.05 22.87 0.24
N THR A 710 24.17 22.25 0.60
CA THR A 710 24.22 20.96 1.33
C THR A 710 24.65 21.19 2.77
N GLY A 711 23.97 20.56 3.73
CA GLY A 711 24.26 20.62 5.14
C GLY A 711 23.01 20.38 6.01
N PRO A 712 23.19 20.19 7.34
CA PRO A 712 22.06 19.92 8.22
C PRO A 712 21.15 21.14 8.41
N GLU A 713 21.74 22.31 8.61
CA GLU A 713 21.06 23.60 8.82
C GLU A 713 21.98 24.77 8.44
N GLY A 714 21.40 25.96 8.33
CA GLY A 714 22.10 27.20 7.99
C GLY A 714 21.79 27.70 6.59
N GLN A 715 22.52 28.73 6.13
CA GLN A 715 22.26 29.39 4.84
C GLN A 715 23.54 29.96 4.26
N VAL A 716 23.63 29.97 2.94
CA VAL A 716 24.66 30.69 2.18
C VAL A 716 24.09 32.00 1.61
N LYS A 717 24.96 32.99 1.36
CA LYS A 717 24.55 34.30 0.80
C LYS A 717 25.28 34.61 -0.47
N ASP A 718 24.56 35.25 -1.39
CA ASP A 718 25.06 35.86 -2.61
C ASP A 718 26.02 34.95 -3.41
N PRO A 719 25.62 33.72 -3.75
CA PRO A 719 26.43 32.88 -4.61
C PRO A 719 26.63 33.53 -5.98
N TRP A 720 27.77 33.27 -6.57
CA TRP A 720 28.05 33.68 -7.94
C TRP A 720 28.83 32.59 -8.69
N LEU A 721 28.66 32.58 -10.01
CA LEU A 721 29.27 31.62 -10.92
C LEU A 721 29.90 32.44 -12.10
N GLU A 722 31.15 32.12 -12.45
CA GLU A 722 31.84 32.72 -13.57
C GLU A 722 32.31 31.63 -14.53
N LEU A 723 31.96 31.77 -15.82
CA LEU A 723 32.34 30.89 -16.91
C LEU A 723 33.39 31.59 -17.79
N ASP A 724 34.53 30.91 -17.97
CA ASP A 724 35.65 31.28 -18.88
C ASP A 724 36.14 32.75 -18.71
N GLY A 725 35.95 33.33 -17.54
CA GLY A 725 36.38 34.66 -17.20
C GLY A 725 35.59 35.82 -17.90
N TYR A 726 34.60 35.51 -18.74
CA TYR A 726 33.82 36.54 -19.47
C TYR A 726 32.35 36.61 -19.08
N TYR A 727 31.79 35.55 -18.56
CA TYR A 727 30.40 35.51 -18.10
C TYR A 727 30.32 35.27 -16.60
N ARG A 728 29.82 36.28 -15.89
CA ARG A 728 29.54 36.16 -14.44
C ARG A 728 28.06 36.28 -14.21
N LEU A 729 27.53 35.30 -13.47
CA LEU A 729 26.16 35.23 -12.98
C LEU A 729 26.17 35.47 -11.46
N ASP A 730 25.61 36.56 -11.01
CA ASP A 730 25.42 36.84 -9.60
C ASP A 730 23.98 36.41 -9.20
N LEU A 731 23.86 35.72 -8.08
CA LEU A 731 22.63 35.19 -7.53
C LEU A 731 22.37 35.83 -6.16
N PRO A 732 21.98 37.11 -6.12
CA PRO A 732 21.85 37.83 -4.86
C PRO A 732 20.75 37.27 -3.97
N GLY A 733 21.02 37.22 -2.65
CA GLY A 733 20.07 36.75 -1.65
C GLY A 733 20.62 35.64 -0.76
N THR A 734 19.72 35.04 0.00
CA THR A 734 20.02 34.03 1.00
C THR A 734 19.36 32.72 0.62
N TYR A 735 20.10 31.62 0.73
CA TYR A 735 19.69 30.28 0.35
C TYR A 735 19.95 29.31 1.49
N GLU A 736 18.89 28.69 2.00
CA GLU A 736 18.93 27.77 3.14
C GLU A 736 19.52 26.39 2.75
N ALA A 737 20.03 25.66 3.74
CA ALA A 737 20.44 24.28 3.56
C ALA A 737 19.33 23.44 2.95
N GLY A 738 19.63 22.71 1.88
CA GLY A 738 18.68 21.95 1.08
C GLY A 738 18.01 22.72 -0.06
N SER A 739 18.19 24.04 -0.18
CA SER A 739 17.71 24.80 -1.34
C SER A 739 18.47 24.46 -2.60
N SER A 740 17.78 24.47 -3.75
CA SER A 740 18.38 24.27 -5.07
C SER A 740 18.10 25.49 -5.98
N ILE A 741 19.11 25.88 -6.78
CA ILE A 741 19.03 26.87 -7.84
C ILE A 741 19.25 26.12 -9.15
N VAL A 742 18.27 26.12 -10.04
CA VAL A 742 18.25 25.31 -11.25
C VAL A 742 18.19 26.22 -12.47
N SER A 743 19.15 26.05 -13.39
CA SER A 743 19.14 26.63 -14.74
C SER A 743 18.79 25.55 -15.76
N ASP A 744 17.76 25.78 -16.55
CA ASP A 744 17.40 24.96 -17.71
C ASP A 744 18.05 25.44 -19.03
N GLY A 745 18.96 26.42 -18.92
CA GLY A 745 19.60 27.10 -20.07
C GLY A 745 18.83 28.33 -20.57
N LYS A 746 17.63 28.59 -20.03
CA LYS A 746 16.81 29.77 -20.39
C LYS A 746 16.43 30.60 -19.19
N THR A 747 15.95 29.94 -18.13
CA THR A 747 15.50 30.55 -16.89
C THR A 747 16.30 29.95 -15.70
N ILE A 748 16.32 30.70 -14.60
CA ILE A 748 16.91 30.22 -13.34
C ILE A 748 15.86 30.28 -12.25
N LYS A 749 15.54 29.12 -11.67
CA LYS A 749 14.51 28.95 -10.65
C LYS A 749 15.10 28.48 -9.33
N VAL A 750 14.52 28.92 -8.22
CA VAL A 750 14.94 28.55 -6.86
C VAL A 750 13.86 27.68 -6.22
N TYR A 751 14.29 26.58 -5.61
CA TYR A 751 13.46 25.63 -4.91
C TYR A 751 13.91 25.46 -3.45
N ASN A 752 13.00 25.21 -2.55
CA ASN A 752 13.33 24.88 -1.16
C ASN A 752 13.77 23.41 -1.00
N ARG A 753 14.13 22.99 0.23
CA ARG A 753 14.55 21.62 0.58
C ARG A 753 13.55 20.53 0.16
N LYS A 754 12.27 20.88 0.03
CA LYS A 754 11.20 19.96 -0.35
C LYS A 754 10.92 19.99 -1.87
N GLY A 755 11.75 20.71 -2.65
CA GLY A 755 11.55 20.89 -4.10
C GLY A 755 10.41 21.83 -4.48
N ASN A 756 9.83 22.58 -3.51
CA ASN A 756 8.81 23.58 -3.84
C ASN A 756 9.45 24.82 -4.44
N PHE A 757 8.88 25.31 -5.53
CA PHE A 757 9.28 26.56 -6.16
C PHE A 757 9.15 27.76 -5.21
N LEU A 758 10.18 28.57 -5.14
CA LEU A 758 10.23 29.80 -4.34
C LEU A 758 10.16 31.06 -5.19
N LYS A 759 11.01 31.14 -6.21
CA LYS A 759 11.12 32.33 -7.08
C LYS A 759 11.88 32.01 -8.37
N GLU A 760 11.69 32.84 -9.37
CA GLU A 760 12.57 32.94 -10.54
C GLU A 760 13.59 34.06 -10.33
N VAL A 761 14.82 33.86 -10.78
CA VAL A 761 15.90 34.85 -10.69
C VAL A 761 15.82 35.73 -11.94
N ALA A 762 15.68 37.05 -11.73
CA ALA A 762 15.73 37.99 -12.83
C ALA A 762 17.16 38.07 -13.39
N LEU A 763 17.32 37.71 -14.64
CA LEU A 763 18.61 37.75 -15.34
C LEU A 763 18.83 39.11 -16.00
N SER A 764 20.00 39.73 -15.79
CA SER A 764 20.42 40.95 -16.45
C SER A 764 20.88 40.73 -17.91
N ARG A 765 21.22 39.48 -18.23
CA ARG A 765 21.62 39.01 -19.57
C ARG A 765 21.24 37.53 -19.73
N PRO A 766 21.07 37.01 -20.95
CA PRO A 766 20.75 35.60 -21.18
C PRO A 766 21.79 34.66 -20.58
N VAL A 767 21.35 33.42 -20.26
CA VAL A 767 22.27 32.32 -19.89
C VAL A 767 23.24 32.09 -21.04
N PRO A 768 24.57 31.89 -20.78
CA PRO A 768 25.56 31.76 -21.84
C PRO A 768 25.42 30.44 -22.58
N GLU A 769 25.86 30.40 -23.83
CA GLU A 769 26.10 29.18 -24.60
C GLU A 769 27.45 28.55 -24.20
N LEU A 770 27.41 27.23 -23.88
CA LEU A 770 28.60 26.39 -23.73
C LEU A 770 29.09 25.98 -25.12
N LYS A 771 30.21 26.53 -25.55
CA LYS A 771 30.88 26.13 -26.79
C LYS A 771 31.45 24.73 -26.67
N THR A 772 31.77 24.11 -27.82
CA THR A 772 32.53 22.85 -27.80
C THR A 772 33.98 23.10 -27.32
N GLY A 773 34.45 22.27 -26.41
CA GLY A 773 35.82 22.35 -25.90
C GLY A 773 35.90 22.51 -24.37
N PRO A 774 37.11 22.82 -23.88
CA PRO A 774 37.35 23.02 -22.46
C PRO A 774 36.76 24.31 -21.92
N HIS A 775 36.23 24.27 -20.73
CA HIS A 775 35.68 25.41 -20.00
C HIS A 775 36.28 25.51 -18.61
N GLN A 776 36.42 26.74 -18.11
CA GLN A 776 36.83 27.07 -16.75
C GLN A 776 35.62 27.64 -16.00
N LEU A 777 35.41 27.10 -14.81
CA LEU A 777 34.28 27.47 -13.96
C LEU A 777 34.79 27.94 -12.61
N ARG A 778 34.43 29.16 -12.20
CA ARG A 778 34.66 29.69 -10.85
C ARG A 778 33.36 29.86 -10.11
N PHE A 779 33.44 29.58 -8.82
CA PHE A 779 32.25 29.69 -7.95
C PHE A 779 32.66 30.13 -6.53
N ASP A 780 31.87 31.01 -5.94
CA ASP A 780 31.99 31.38 -4.53
C ASP A 780 30.64 31.82 -3.94
N CYS A 781 30.53 31.81 -2.63
CA CYS A 781 29.41 32.30 -1.86
C CYS A 781 29.85 32.67 -0.45
N ARG A 782 29.05 33.43 0.28
CA ARG A 782 29.32 33.75 1.66
C ARG A 782 28.72 32.70 2.58
N PHE A 783 29.61 31.98 3.31
CA PHE A 783 29.23 31.02 4.35
C PHE A 783 29.09 31.70 5.72
N PRO A 784 28.21 31.19 6.60
CA PRO A 784 28.17 31.61 8.00
C PRO A 784 29.42 31.14 8.77
N GLN A 785 29.72 31.79 9.89
CA GLN A 785 30.96 31.50 10.63
C GLN A 785 31.00 30.10 11.27
N GLN A 786 29.88 29.48 11.60
CA GLN A 786 29.80 28.27 12.43
C GLN A 786 29.01 27.09 11.83
N ALA A 787 28.61 27.13 10.56
CA ALA A 787 27.84 26.03 9.96
C ALA A 787 28.71 25.12 9.07
N GLU A 788 28.48 23.82 9.17
CA GLU A 788 29.03 22.81 8.25
C GLU A 788 28.17 22.77 6.96
N LEU A 789 28.44 23.69 6.05
CA LEU A 789 27.77 23.81 4.78
C LEU A 789 28.75 23.60 3.62
N SER A 790 28.24 23.01 2.57
CA SER A 790 28.88 23.01 1.26
C SER A 790 27.86 23.42 0.17
N VAL A 791 28.36 23.76 -1.01
CA VAL A 791 27.53 23.98 -2.18
C VAL A 791 27.96 23.00 -3.28
N ARG A 792 27.07 22.14 -3.66
CA ARG A 792 27.27 21.22 -4.79
C ARG A 792 26.75 21.87 -6.07
N LEU A 793 27.57 21.89 -7.10
CA LEU A 793 27.24 22.39 -8.42
C LEU A 793 27.34 21.23 -9.42
N VAL A 794 26.28 21.03 -10.19
CA VAL A 794 26.20 20.04 -11.28
C VAL A 794 25.96 20.75 -12.58
N ILE A 795 26.92 20.69 -13.52
CA ILE A 795 26.74 21.13 -14.89
C ILE A 795 26.15 19.98 -15.70
N LYS A 796 25.13 20.27 -16.53
CA LYS A 796 24.44 19.28 -17.37
C LYS A 796 24.71 19.60 -18.85
N ILE A 797 25.13 18.60 -19.59
CA ILE A 797 25.37 18.68 -21.03
C ILE A 797 24.55 17.62 -21.73
N LYS A 798 23.68 18.01 -22.65
CA LYS A 798 22.90 17.09 -23.50
C LYS A 798 23.88 16.36 -24.43
N GLY A 799 23.97 15.04 -24.31
CA GLY A 799 24.85 14.19 -25.08
C GLY A 799 24.32 13.86 -26.48
N GLN A 800 25.10 13.06 -27.23
CA GLN A 800 24.69 12.59 -28.55
C GLN A 800 23.48 11.65 -28.44
N PRO A 801 22.60 11.64 -29.44
CA PRO A 801 21.46 10.76 -29.47
C PRO A 801 21.88 9.30 -29.67
N GLU A 802 21.39 8.45 -28.83
CA GLU A 802 21.32 7.02 -29.09
C GLU A 802 20.18 6.75 -30.05
N ILE A 803 20.50 6.30 -31.27
CA ILE A 803 19.49 5.96 -32.27
C ILE A 803 18.93 4.59 -31.94
N ILE A 804 17.63 4.51 -31.64
CA ILE A 804 16.97 3.25 -31.36
C ILE A 804 16.39 2.71 -32.66
N LYS A 805 17.03 1.65 -33.15
CA LYS A 805 16.58 0.90 -34.32
C LYS A 805 15.69 -0.25 -33.86
N ARG A 806 14.54 -0.43 -34.50
CA ARG A 806 13.71 -1.61 -34.35
C ARG A 806 14.36 -2.85 -34.93
#